data_22a635cc580e5edf15e20b0130719e39
#
_entry.id   22a635cc580e5edf15e20b0130719e39
#
_cell.length_a   1.000
_cell.length_b   1.000
_cell.length_c   1.000
_cell.angle_alpha   90.00
_cell.angle_beta   90.00
_cell.angle_gamma   90.00
#
_symmetry.space_group_name_H-M   'P 1'
#
loop_
_entity.id
_entity.type
_entity.pdbx_description
1 polymer ?
#
loop_
_entity_poly.entity_id
_entity_poly.type
_entity_poly.pdbx_seq_one_letter_code
_entity_poly.pdbx_strand_id
1 'polypeptide(L)'
;MKALHAQRPSADRPSQARHPARPLLPLGALMLAGMSLGAHAQTAPATTLPTVTVQATEDAPQDGHRATATRVGKVLQDPHDIPQAVTTVTNTLMEEQQVGSLKEALRNVSGLSFNAAEGGRSGDNMNLRGFYTFGDMYLDGIRDTAQYNRETFNLEQIDVLRGSAAMLFGRGQAGGVINQVTKTPLLGNRGRITGSVGIDDYREVTGDFNKELGDTTALRLNVMKRDEGSWRSNPADGAEPEIHREGLGLSLVTGLYTDNELTFNHYTLKTRDNPDYGISFDPATKRPTKNFAADTFWGTNNTFDDSDTSMSSLVHQYKLSSQAEIRTQLRHASYERVYWAQAPNRTDAPSFDGSTGSPKVRQTDTENLTLQSDLTARTSLFGMKHELLAGIEYLKEDSSRRSLQDLDPGAGRFYRPGAFTSAPAITYQGDTLAFYAQDTIEFVPNWKLTLGARHDSLDAEYSSLNSPQLDFSESSIRTGLSWHPTATTHYYISYSDSFSPTADLYQLSGGSFPAERSKVTELGAKWMLMEGDLALRAALYRADKEWERNTDLESTAAILTKKRRTDGLELEVAGRVTPNWEVFSGFSLMDAEILEIAPGADARLEGQRPRNTPKLTFNLWSTYALGGGWKIGGGVEAKSDRYAYVPTAANANSNFIDGKFSPNTAPGYARWDAMLAYEQKSWAARLNVKNIFDRVYYDAVYDQGGFAIPGTGRAIILTGEYKF
;
A
#
# COMPACT_ATOMS: atom_id res chain seq x y z
N MET A 1 -38.59 -3.69 67.25
CA MET A 1 -40.03 -3.79 66.98
C MET A 1 -40.31 -3.50 65.54
N LYS A 2 -40.95 -4.48 64.90
CA LYS A 2 -41.66 -4.48 63.61
C LYS A 2 -41.00 -3.93 62.35
N ALA A 3 -40.64 -4.90 61.51
CA ALA A 3 -40.42 -4.80 60.09
C ALA A 3 -41.68 -4.38 59.33
N LEU A 4 -41.51 -3.63 58.25
CA LEU A 4 -42.52 -3.50 57.19
C LEU A 4 -41.81 -3.74 55.83
N HIS A 5 -42.17 -4.90 55.22
CA HIS A 5 -41.89 -5.22 53.86
C HIS A 5 -42.67 -4.30 52.93
N ALA A 6 -41.98 -3.71 51.95
CA ALA A 6 -42.60 -3.15 50.76
C ALA A 6 -42.08 -3.92 49.52
N GLN A 7 -42.96 -4.65 48.88
CA GLN A 7 -42.79 -5.32 47.62
C GLN A 7 -42.58 -4.26 46.48
N ARG A 8 -41.58 -4.43 45.69
CA ARG A 8 -41.42 -3.74 44.39
C ARG A 8 -42.08 -4.61 43.30
N PRO A 9 -42.84 -4.00 42.39
CA PRO A 9 -43.35 -4.71 41.24
C PRO A 9 -42.25 -5.01 40.23
N SER A 10 -42.26 -6.22 39.68
CA SER A 10 -41.42 -6.69 38.61
C SER A 10 -41.78 -5.94 37.33
N ALA A 11 -40.82 -5.18 36.78
CA ALA A 11 -40.93 -4.62 35.44
C ALA A 11 -40.50 -5.70 34.42
N ASP A 12 -41.42 -6.08 33.58
CA ASP A 12 -41.21 -6.95 32.42
C ASP A 12 -40.14 -6.32 31.51
N ARG A 13 -39.12 -7.10 31.20
CA ARG A 13 -38.16 -6.77 30.12
C ARG A 13 -38.85 -7.16 28.80
N PRO A 14 -38.86 -6.28 27.79
CA PRO A 14 -39.27 -6.69 26.48
C PRO A 14 -38.25 -7.68 25.91
N SER A 15 -38.75 -8.79 25.40
CA SER A 15 -38.01 -9.82 24.70
C SER A 15 -37.34 -9.22 23.45
N GLN A 16 -36.03 -9.35 23.36
CA GLN A 16 -35.32 -9.10 22.12
C GLN A 16 -35.85 -10.03 21.03
N ALA A 17 -36.43 -9.45 20.01
CA ALA A 17 -36.78 -10.14 18.79
C ALA A 17 -35.51 -10.67 18.14
N ARG A 18 -35.32 -11.97 18.18
CA ARG A 18 -34.32 -12.66 17.37
C ARG A 18 -34.70 -12.48 15.91
N HIS A 19 -33.93 -11.75 15.15
CA HIS A 19 -34.02 -11.77 13.69
C HIS A 19 -33.74 -13.21 13.21
N PRO A 20 -34.57 -13.76 12.30
CA PRO A 20 -34.32 -15.09 11.76
C PRO A 20 -33.05 -15.07 10.92
N ALA A 21 -32.12 -15.97 11.26
CA ALA A 21 -30.97 -16.25 10.42
C ALA A 21 -31.47 -16.62 9.01
N ARG A 22 -31.12 -15.79 8.03
CA ARG A 22 -31.38 -16.08 6.61
C ARG A 22 -30.50 -17.26 6.21
N PRO A 23 -31.03 -18.31 5.60
CA PRO A 23 -30.22 -19.43 5.15
C PRO A 23 -29.31 -18.95 4.04
N LEU A 24 -28.01 -19.15 4.20
CA LEU A 24 -27.02 -19.01 3.14
C LEU A 24 -27.30 -20.08 2.09
N LEU A 25 -27.93 -19.70 0.99
CA LEU A 25 -27.99 -20.55 -0.20
C LEU A 25 -26.58 -20.66 -0.80
N PRO A 26 -26.15 -21.84 -1.27
CA PRO A 26 -24.85 -21.97 -1.91
C PRO A 26 -24.82 -21.13 -3.18
N LEU A 27 -24.03 -20.07 -3.17
CA LEU A 27 -23.90 -19.06 -4.23
C LEU A 27 -23.49 -19.63 -5.59
N GLY A 28 -22.93 -20.82 -5.64
CA GLY A 28 -22.61 -21.51 -6.90
C GLY A 28 -23.79 -21.86 -7.79
N ALA A 29 -25.00 -21.94 -7.21
CA ALA A 29 -26.20 -22.32 -7.97
C ALA A 29 -26.88 -21.13 -8.69
N LEU A 30 -26.66 -19.90 -8.24
CA LEU A 30 -27.27 -18.72 -8.86
C LEU A 30 -26.55 -18.26 -10.14
N MET A 31 -25.26 -18.51 -10.28
CA MET A 31 -24.54 -18.20 -11.51
C MET A 31 -24.85 -19.18 -12.67
N LEU A 32 -25.25 -20.41 -12.36
CA LEU A 32 -25.64 -21.41 -13.38
C LEU A 32 -27.06 -21.19 -13.95
N ALA A 33 -27.94 -20.52 -13.24
CA ALA A 33 -29.33 -20.29 -13.67
C ALA A 33 -29.50 -19.17 -14.72
N GLY A 34 -28.52 -18.31 -14.90
CA GLY A 34 -28.54 -17.22 -15.88
C GLY A 34 -28.06 -17.62 -17.30
N MET A 35 -27.47 -18.79 -17.47
CA MET A 35 -26.83 -19.21 -18.74
C MET A 35 -27.66 -20.18 -19.59
N SER A 36 -28.92 -20.47 -19.27
CA SER A 36 -29.77 -21.43 -20.04
C SER A 36 -30.61 -20.77 -21.15
N LEU A 37 -30.22 -19.61 -21.67
CA LEU A 37 -30.86 -19.05 -22.88
C LEU A 37 -30.07 -19.48 -24.11
N GLY A 38 -30.63 -20.46 -24.79
CA GLY A 38 -30.29 -21.19 -25.98
C GLY A 38 -29.27 -20.58 -26.94
N ALA A 39 -28.12 -21.19 -27.03
CA ALA A 39 -27.24 -21.04 -28.18
C ALA A 39 -27.51 -22.19 -29.18
N HIS A 40 -28.17 -21.88 -30.31
CA HIS A 40 -28.14 -22.71 -31.48
C HIS A 40 -26.88 -22.33 -32.27
N ALA A 41 -25.84 -23.15 -32.16
CA ALA A 41 -24.61 -22.95 -32.90
C ALA A 41 -24.77 -23.50 -34.33
N GLN A 42 -24.66 -22.60 -35.31
CA GLN A 42 -24.31 -22.99 -36.69
C GLN A 42 -22.79 -23.18 -36.78
N THR A 43 -22.38 -24.36 -37.15
CA THR A 43 -20.97 -24.74 -37.38
C THR A 43 -20.44 -24.07 -38.64
N ALA A 44 -19.57 -23.07 -38.49
CA ALA A 44 -18.63 -22.63 -39.51
C ALA A 44 -17.29 -23.37 -39.34
N PRO A 45 -16.52 -23.66 -40.40
CA PRO A 45 -15.29 -24.45 -40.31
C PRO A 45 -14.25 -23.68 -39.47
N ALA A 46 -13.73 -24.36 -38.46
CA ALA A 46 -12.71 -23.84 -37.55
C ALA A 46 -11.38 -23.67 -38.30
N THR A 47 -10.93 -22.45 -38.46
CA THR A 47 -9.53 -22.13 -38.70
C THR A 47 -8.80 -22.29 -37.38
N THR A 48 -8.12 -23.40 -37.18
CA THR A 48 -7.26 -23.65 -36.04
C THR A 48 -6.09 -22.64 -36.08
N LEU A 49 -6.13 -21.64 -35.23
CA LEU A 49 -4.94 -20.86 -34.88
C LEU A 49 -3.96 -21.80 -34.15
N PRO A 50 -2.64 -21.70 -34.38
CA PRO A 50 -1.68 -22.54 -33.69
C PRO A 50 -1.85 -22.35 -32.18
N THR A 51 -1.98 -23.47 -31.48
CA THR A 51 -1.96 -23.52 -30.03
C THR A 51 -0.62 -22.93 -29.57
N VAL A 52 -0.65 -21.77 -28.96
CA VAL A 52 0.52 -21.28 -28.22
C VAL A 52 0.60 -22.15 -26.98
N THR A 53 1.35 -23.25 -27.11
CA THR A 53 1.77 -24.03 -25.97
C THR A 53 2.82 -23.20 -25.26
N VAL A 54 2.46 -22.52 -24.18
CA VAL A 54 3.44 -21.99 -23.25
C VAL A 54 4.04 -23.22 -22.56
N GLN A 55 5.09 -23.77 -23.15
CA GLN A 55 5.98 -24.64 -22.40
C GLN A 55 6.66 -23.72 -21.38
N ALA A 56 6.42 -23.97 -20.09
CA ALA A 56 7.25 -23.43 -19.04
C ALA A 56 8.65 -24.02 -19.29
N THR A 57 9.50 -23.29 -19.99
CA THR A 57 10.92 -23.57 -20.05
C THR A 57 11.48 -23.35 -18.66
N GLU A 58 12.38 -24.21 -18.21
CA GLU A 58 13.10 -24.16 -16.93
C GLU A 58 13.77 -22.80 -16.63
N ASP A 59 13.83 -21.91 -17.62
CA ASP A 59 14.35 -20.56 -17.58
C ASP A 59 13.36 -19.59 -18.25
N ALA A 60 12.16 -19.42 -17.69
CA ALA A 60 11.42 -18.18 -17.98
C ALA A 60 12.33 -17.02 -17.54
N PRO A 61 12.72 -16.10 -18.43
CA PRO A 61 13.58 -15.00 -18.03
C PRO A 61 12.89 -14.25 -16.91
N GLN A 62 13.57 -14.19 -15.74
CA GLN A 62 13.10 -13.39 -14.63
C GLN A 62 12.92 -11.97 -15.15
N ASP A 63 11.78 -11.33 -14.84
CA ASP A 63 11.57 -9.93 -15.20
C ASP A 63 12.77 -9.12 -14.70
N GLY A 64 13.37 -8.32 -15.59
CA GLY A 64 14.38 -7.33 -15.23
C GLY A 64 13.73 -6.15 -14.52
N HIS A 65 14.07 -4.93 -14.92
CA HIS A 65 13.40 -3.74 -14.38
C HIS A 65 11.98 -3.54 -14.94
N ARG A 66 11.61 -4.22 -16.03
CA ARG A 66 10.27 -4.19 -16.63
C ARG A 66 9.48 -5.44 -16.25
N ALA A 67 8.33 -5.27 -15.62
CA ALA A 67 7.36 -6.36 -15.47
C ALA A 67 6.63 -6.64 -16.79
N THR A 68 6.48 -7.92 -17.10
CA THR A 68 5.81 -8.41 -18.32
C THR A 68 4.35 -8.77 -18.08
N ALA A 69 3.94 -8.96 -16.83
CA ALA A 69 2.58 -9.30 -16.44
C ALA A 69 2.18 -8.70 -15.11
N THR A 70 0.90 -8.38 -14.97
CA THR A 70 0.27 -7.97 -13.71
C THR A 70 -1.18 -8.46 -13.66
N ARG A 71 -1.70 -8.68 -12.45
CA ARG A 71 -3.13 -8.90 -12.17
C ARG A 71 -3.79 -7.70 -11.49
N VAL A 72 -3.16 -6.53 -11.46
CA VAL A 72 -3.73 -5.34 -10.82
C VAL A 72 -5.08 -4.91 -11.40
N GLY A 73 -5.37 -5.30 -12.64
CA GLY A 73 -6.69 -5.17 -13.28
C GLY A 73 -7.63 -6.36 -13.07
N LYS A 74 -7.31 -7.28 -12.16
CA LYS A 74 -7.99 -8.59 -11.90
C LYS A 74 -7.86 -9.63 -13.02
N VAL A 75 -7.40 -9.22 -14.20
CA VAL A 75 -7.06 -10.09 -15.34
C VAL A 75 -5.54 -10.09 -15.50
N LEU A 76 -4.94 -11.24 -15.79
CA LEU A 76 -3.51 -11.32 -16.08
C LEU A 76 -3.24 -10.70 -17.46
N GLN A 77 -2.46 -9.61 -17.49
CA GLN A 77 -2.16 -8.87 -18.71
C GLN A 77 -0.86 -8.07 -18.58
N ASP A 78 -0.28 -7.63 -19.70
CA ASP A 78 0.84 -6.70 -19.70
C ASP A 78 0.37 -5.34 -19.16
N PRO A 79 1.12 -4.67 -18.25
CA PRO A 79 0.86 -3.30 -17.83
C PRO A 79 0.69 -2.30 -19.00
N HIS A 80 1.23 -2.63 -20.19
CA HIS A 80 1.07 -1.86 -21.41
C HIS A 80 -0.40 -1.72 -21.84
N ASP A 81 -1.21 -2.77 -21.67
CA ASP A 81 -2.59 -2.83 -22.18
C ASP A 81 -3.63 -2.22 -21.25
N ILE A 82 -3.25 -1.84 -20.04
CA ILE A 82 -4.16 -1.23 -19.05
C ILE A 82 -4.37 0.26 -19.38
N PRO A 83 -5.61 0.74 -19.62
CA PRO A 83 -5.88 2.17 -19.90
C PRO A 83 -5.85 3.04 -18.63
N GLN A 84 -4.76 2.96 -17.90
CA GLN A 84 -4.47 3.71 -16.66
C GLN A 84 -2.97 3.62 -16.39
N ALA A 85 -2.41 4.62 -15.70
CA ALA A 85 -1.00 4.59 -15.33
C ALA A 85 -0.74 3.47 -14.30
N VAL A 86 0.21 2.60 -14.60
CA VAL A 86 0.65 1.49 -13.74
C VAL A 86 2.15 1.52 -13.63
N THR A 87 2.67 1.52 -12.41
CA THR A 87 4.09 1.31 -12.10
C THR A 87 4.25 -0.04 -11.45
N THR A 88 5.18 -0.86 -11.90
CA THR A 88 5.52 -2.14 -11.27
C THR A 88 6.97 -2.13 -10.83
N VAL A 89 7.21 -2.36 -9.53
CA VAL A 89 8.52 -2.54 -8.93
C VAL A 89 8.79 -4.03 -8.85
N THR A 90 9.72 -4.53 -9.64
CA THR A 90 10.02 -5.97 -9.76
C THR A 90 10.93 -6.46 -8.62
N ASN A 91 10.94 -7.77 -8.36
CA ASN A 91 11.86 -8.39 -7.41
C ASN A 91 13.33 -8.11 -7.77
N THR A 92 13.70 -8.18 -9.06
CA THR A 92 15.06 -7.86 -9.54
C THR A 92 15.48 -6.44 -9.14
N LEU A 93 14.60 -5.44 -9.35
CA LEU A 93 14.88 -4.06 -8.96
C LEU A 93 15.05 -3.91 -7.43
N MET A 94 14.19 -4.58 -6.66
CA MET A 94 14.28 -4.58 -5.19
C MET A 94 15.58 -5.23 -4.68
N GLU A 95 16.00 -6.34 -5.28
CA GLU A 95 17.25 -7.04 -4.92
C GLU A 95 18.50 -6.24 -5.25
N GLU A 96 18.56 -5.61 -6.44
CA GLU A 96 19.69 -4.77 -6.83
C GLU A 96 19.87 -3.56 -5.90
N GLN A 97 18.78 -2.97 -5.44
CA GLN A 97 18.79 -1.84 -4.52
C GLN A 97 18.93 -2.24 -3.04
N GLN A 98 18.98 -3.54 -2.72
CA GLN A 98 18.97 -4.07 -1.36
C GLN A 98 17.79 -3.51 -0.55
N VAL A 99 16.59 -3.67 -1.07
CA VAL A 99 15.33 -3.16 -0.49
C VAL A 99 14.74 -4.23 0.43
N GLY A 100 14.62 -3.95 1.72
CA GLY A 100 14.02 -4.85 2.71
C GLY A 100 12.54 -4.58 2.98
N SER A 101 12.07 -3.34 2.87
CA SER A 101 10.70 -2.96 3.24
C SER A 101 9.89 -2.41 2.06
N LEU A 102 8.54 -2.51 2.17
CA LEU A 102 7.62 -1.90 1.21
C LEU A 102 7.88 -0.40 1.04
N LYS A 103 8.12 0.32 2.14
CA LYS A 103 8.45 1.75 2.11
C LYS A 103 9.68 2.05 1.23
N GLU A 104 10.73 1.24 1.35
CA GLU A 104 11.92 1.41 0.51
C GLU A 104 11.64 1.09 -0.96
N ALA A 105 10.90 0.03 -1.26
CA ALA A 105 10.53 -0.33 -2.63
C ALA A 105 9.75 0.80 -3.32
N LEU A 106 8.83 1.44 -2.58
CA LEU A 106 7.99 2.52 -3.09
C LEU A 106 8.73 3.85 -3.34
N ARG A 107 10.02 3.96 -2.97
CA ARG A 107 10.89 5.07 -3.41
C ARG A 107 11.08 5.10 -4.93
N ASN A 108 10.89 3.96 -5.58
CA ASN A 108 10.89 3.84 -7.04
C ASN A 108 9.62 4.38 -7.71
N VAL A 109 8.60 4.76 -6.93
CA VAL A 109 7.33 5.28 -7.45
C VAL A 109 7.33 6.80 -7.43
N SER A 110 7.34 7.44 -8.60
CA SER A 110 7.22 8.88 -8.72
C SER A 110 5.83 9.37 -8.29
N GLY A 111 5.73 10.62 -7.80
CA GLY A 111 4.48 11.19 -7.29
C GLY A 111 4.11 10.74 -5.86
N LEU A 112 5.02 10.03 -5.17
CA LEU A 112 4.82 9.50 -3.84
C LEU A 112 5.61 10.29 -2.78
N SER A 113 5.00 10.50 -1.60
CA SER A 113 5.65 11.08 -0.42
C SER A 113 5.23 10.33 0.84
N PHE A 114 6.17 10.15 1.78
CA PHE A 114 5.90 9.44 3.02
C PHE A 114 5.40 10.38 4.12
N ASN A 115 4.45 9.90 4.91
CA ASN A 115 3.98 10.58 6.11
C ASN A 115 4.74 10.04 7.32
N ALA A 116 5.16 10.94 8.20
CA ALA A 116 5.64 10.57 9.51
C ALA A 116 4.46 10.11 10.37
N ALA A 117 4.74 9.19 11.28
CA ALA A 117 3.73 8.61 12.12
C ALA A 117 3.60 9.33 13.46
N GLU A 118 2.38 9.61 13.84
CA GLU A 118 1.97 9.96 15.21
C GLU A 118 0.57 9.42 15.43
N GLY A 119 0.23 9.10 16.66
CA GLY A 119 -1.13 8.68 16.99
C GLY A 119 -1.61 7.41 16.29
N GLY A 120 -0.70 6.50 15.91
CA GLY A 120 -1.03 5.26 15.21
C GLY A 120 -0.92 5.34 13.68
N ARG A 121 -0.26 6.37 13.16
CA ARG A 121 0.05 6.52 11.73
C ARG A 121 1.49 6.10 11.38
N SER A 122 2.08 5.21 12.15
CA SER A 122 3.33 4.54 11.82
C SER A 122 3.07 3.40 10.83
N GLY A 123 4.12 2.81 10.32
CA GLY A 123 4.04 1.84 9.24
C GLY A 123 4.10 2.50 7.87
N ASP A 124 3.52 1.85 6.87
CA ASP A 124 3.61 2.28 5.48
C ASP A 124 2.59 3.38 5.15
N ASN A 125 2.80 4.57 5.70
CA ASN A 125 1.95 5.73 5.49
C ASN A 125 2.49 6.63 4.38
N MET A 126 1.66 6.94 3.39
CA MET A 126 2.08 7.72 2.24
C MET A 126 0.95 8.49 1.56
N ASN A 127 1.36 9.46 0.75
CA ASN A 127 0.51 10.12 -0.22
C ASN A 127 0.98 9.74 -1.62
N LEU A 128 0.04 9.43 -2.51
CA LEU A 128 0.27 9.23 -3.94
C LEU A 128 -0.52 10.29 -4.71
N ARG A 129 0.12 10.95 -5.70
CA ARG A 129 -0.48 12.11 -6.40
C ARG A 129 -0.98 13.22 -5.45
N GLY A 130 -0.35 13.31 -4.25
CA GLY A 130 -0.72 14.26 -3.20
C GLY A 130 -1.90 13.81 -2.32
N PHE A 131 -2.54 12.68 -2.59
CA PHE A 131 -3.65 12.15 -1.80
C PHE A 131 -3.18 11.04 -0.86
N TYR A 132 -3.70 11.07 0.35
CA TYR A 132 -3.45 10.04 1.35
C TYR A 132 -3.96 8.69 0.87
N THR A 133 -3.11 7.66 0.88
CA THR A 133 -3.41 6.32 0.34
C THR A 133 -3.38 5.23 1.40
N PHE A 134 -3.43 5.60 2.65
CA PHE A 134 -3.56 4.63 3.72
C PHE A 134 -4.93 3.92 3.61
N GLY A 135 -4.94 2.60 3.69
CA GLY A 135 -6.15 1.83 3.40
C GLY A 135 -6.28 1.37 1.94
N ASP A 136 -5.43 1.89 1.04
CA ASP A 136 -5.38 1.46 -0.36
C ASP A 136 -4.23 0.47 -0.61
N MET A 137 -3.86 -0.27 0.44
CA MET A 137 -2.90 -1.36 0.41
C MET A 137 -3.59 -2.69 0.17
N TYR A 138 -3.01 -3.50 -0.69
CA TYR A 138 -3.53 -4.82 -1.06
C TYR A 138 -2.38 -5.83 -1.09
N LEU A 139 -2.73 -7.08 -0.81
CA LEU A 139 -1.86 -8.24 -1.00
C LEU A 139 -2.62 -9.24 -1.88
N ASP A 140 -2.07 -9.60 -3.04
CA ASP A 140 -2.70 -10.49 -4.03
C ASP A 140 -4.13 -10.11 -4.42
N GLY A 141 -4.40 -8.79 -4.47
CA GLY A 141 -5.71 -8.24 -4.85
C GLY A 141 -6.74 -8.18 -3.72
N ILE A 142 -6.42 -8.67 -2.52
CA ILE A 142 -7.26 -8.55 -1.32
C ILE A 142 -6.74 -7.41 -0.44
N ARG A 143 -7.66 -6.63 0.12
CA ARG A 143 -7.36 -5.49 0.98
C ARG A 143 -6.54 -5.90 2.20
N ASP A 144 -5.46 -5.14 2.45
CA ASP A 144 -4.53 -5.30 3.58
C ASP A 144 -4.50 -4.00 4.38
N THR A 145 -5.48 -3.84 5.27
CA THR A 145 -5.85 -2.55 5.87
C THR A 145 -5.15 -2.22 7.18
N ALA A 146 -4.37 -3.14 7.76
CA ALA A 146 -3.77 -2.88 9.06
C ALA A 146 -2.55 -1.95 9.01
N GLN A 147 -2.30 -1.29 10.14
CA GLN A 147 -1.11 -0.46 10.34
C GLN A 147 0.05 -1.31 10.84
N TYR A 148 0.93 -1.74 9.95
CA TYR A 148 2.19 -2.39 10.29
C TYR A 148 3.25 -2.05 9.23
N ASN A 149 4.50 -2.37 9.51
CA ASN A 149 5.61 -2.22 8.56
C ASN A 149 5.72 -3.48 7.72
N ARG A 150 5.60 -3.38 6.40
CA ARG A 150 5.61 -4.51 5.48
C ARG A 150 7.01 -4.76 4.94
N GLU A 151 7.36 -6.05 4.80
CA GLU A 151 8.64 -6.53 4.28
C GLU A 151 8.50 -7.12 2.87
N THR A 152 9.59 -7.10 2.10
CA THR A 152 9.58 -7.51 0.69
C THR A 152 10.02 -8.95 0.44
N PHE A 153 10.52 -9.68 1.45
CA PHE A 153 11.14 -11.00 1.30
C PHE A 153 10.27 -12.04 0.58
N ASN A 154 8.95 -11.94 0.69
CA ASN A 154 7.96 -12.83 0.09
C ASN A 154 7.29 -12.24 -1.17
N LEU A 155 7.79 -11.12 -1.70
CA LEU A 155 7.16 -10.43 -2.84
C LEU A 155 7.89 -10.70 -4.15
N GLU A 156 7.13 -11.00 -5.20
CA GLU A 156 7.60 -11.08 -6.58
C GLU A 156 7.62 -9.70 -7.23
N GLN A 157 6.62 -8.87 -6.95
CA GLN A 157 6.51 -7.51 -7.44
C GLN A 157 5.55 -6.67 -6.61
N ILE A 158 5.59 -5.37 -6.81
CA ILE A 158 4.64 -4.41 -6.24
C ILE A 158 4.05 -3.61 -7.39
N ASP A 159 2.73 -3.72 -7.56
CA ASP A 159 1.99 -2.99 -8.58
C ASP A 159 1.33 -1.76 -7.98
N VAL A 160 1.55 -0.60 -8.58
CA VAL A 160 0.91 0.66 -8.21
C VAL A 160 -0.01 1.10 -9.35
N LEU A 161 -1.30 0.90 -9.17
CA LEU A 161 -2.34 1.40 -10.09
C LEU A 161 -2.70 2.82 -9.65
N ARG A 162 -2.38 3.81 -10.47
CA ARG A 162 -2.53 5.23 -10.13
C ARG A 162 -3.91 5.77 -10.47
N GLY A 163 -4.42 6.68 -9.65
CA GLY A 163 -5.77 7.24 -9.81
C GLY A 163 -6.85 6.37 -9.16
N SER A 164 -8.10 6.79 -9.25
CA SER A 164 -9.23 6.08 -8.64
C SER A 164 -9.35 4.66 -9.16
N ALA A 165 -9.47 3.70 -8.26
CA ALA A 165 -9.52 2.27 -8.58
C ALA A 165 -10.68 1.53 -7.88
N ALA A 166 -11.69 2.28 -7.38
CA ALA A 166 -12.76 1.70 -6.58
C ALA A 166 -13.60 0.67 -7.34
N MET A 167 -13.76 0.82 -8.65
CA MET A 167 -14.45 -0.18 -9.48
C MET A 167 -13.79 -1.57 -9.38
N LEU A 168 -12.47 -1.65 -9.25
CA LEU A 168 -11.74 -2.91 -9.14
C LEU A 168 -11.56 -3.39 -7.70
N PHE A 169 -11.35 -2.45 -6.77
CA PHE A 169 -10.86 -2.72 -5.43
C PHE A 169 -11.80 -2.29 -4.29
N GLY A 170 -12.96 -1.70 -4.62
CA GLY A 170 -13.89 -1.13 -3.65
C GLY A 170 -13.44 0.22 -3.13
N ARG A 171 -13.89 0.59 -1.94
CA ARG A 171 -13.59 1.91 -1.33
C ARG A 171 -12.10 2.26 -1.43
N GLY A 172 -11.77 3.51 -1.74
CA GLY A 172 -10.39 3.96 -1.90
C GLY A 172 -10.27 5.45 -2.22
N GLN A 173 -9.05 5.91 -2.36
CA GLN A 173 -8.67 7.30 -2.55
C GLN A 173 -8.36 7.63 -4.02
N ALA A 174 -8.18 8.94 -4.30
CA ALA A 174 -7.80 9.42 -5.64
C ALA A 174 -6.37 9.08 -6.05
N GLY A 175 -5.48 8.80 -5.10
CA GLY A 175 -4.06 8.53 -5.36
C GLY A 175 -3.85 7.25 -6.14
N GLY A 176 -4.51 6.20 -5.75
CA GLY A 176 -4.40 4.88 -6.36
C GLY A 176 -4.25 3.76 -5.36
N VAL A 177 -3.99 2.57 -5.87
CA VAL A 177 -3.88 1.31 -5.12
C VAL A 177 -2.44 0.79 -5.20
N ILE A 178 -1.93 0.27 -4.10
CA ILE A 178 -0.65 -0.40 -3.98
C ILE A 178 -0.92 -1.87 -3.71
N ASN A 179 -0.67 -2.72 -4.70
CA ASN A 179 -0.90 -4.16 -4.61
C ASN A 179 0.44 -4.90 -4.54
N GLN A 180 0.66 -5.60 -3.47
CA GLN A 180 1.79 -6.49 -3.25
C GLN A 180 1.45 -7.85 -3.87
N VAL A 181 2.36 -8.44 -4.62
CA VAL A 181 2.19 -9.75 -5.26
C VAL A 181 3.16 -10.73 -4.64
N THR A 182 2.64 -11.80 -4.04
CA THR A 182 3.47 -12.82 -3.38
C THR A 182 4.13 -13.75 -4.38
N LYS A 183 5.29 -14.28 -3.99
CA LYS A 183 5.99 -15.33 -4.72
C LYS A 183 5.15 -16.61 -4.73
N THR A 184 4.94 -17.19 -5.90
CA THR A 184 4.18 -18.43 -6.06
C THR A 184 5.08 -19.64 -6.28
N PRO A 185 4.66 -20.89 -5.90
CA PRO A 185 5.38 -22.10 -6.22
C PRO A 185 5.43 -22.37 -7.73
N LEU A 186 6.49 -23.04 -8.16
CA LEU A 186 6.74 -23.44 -9.54
C LEU A 186 7.11 -24.92 -9.58
N LEU A 187 6.92 -25.61 -10.69
CA LEU A 187 7.52 -26.93 -10.89
C LEU A 187 9.04 -26.80 -10.96
N GLY A 188 9.73 -27.82 -10.52
CA GLY A 188 11.18 -27.85 -10.36
C GLY A 188 11.64 -27.51 -8.95
N ASN A 189 12.89 -27.89 -8.66
CA ASN A 189 13.53 -27.66 -7.37
C ASN A 189 14.54 -26.52 -7.50
N ARG A 190 14.43 -25.51 -6.65
CA ARG A 190 15.36 -24.39 -6.59
C ARG A 190 15.42 -23.84 -5.18
N GLY A 191 16.58 -23.37 -4.80
CA GLY A 191 16.77 -22.73 -3.49
C GLY A 191 17.70 -21.54 -3.61
N ARG A 192 17.44 -20.54 -2.75
CA ARG A 192 18.29 -19.36 -2.62
C ARG A 192 18.40 -18.99 -1.15
N ILE A 193 19.61 -18.77 -0.69
CA ILE A 193 19.91 -18.22 0.63
C ILE A 193 20.71 -16.94 0.43
N THR A 194 20.31 -15.87 1.11
CA THR A 194 20.99 -14.58 1.07
C THR A 194 21.38 -14.18 2.49
N GLY A 195 22.59 -13.70 2.67
CA GLY A 195 23.09 -13.14 3.91
C GLY A 195 23.67 -11.76 3.67
N SER A 196 23.27 -10.76 4.44
CA SER A 196 23.73 -9.38 4.34
C SER A 196 24.25 -8.87 5.67
N VAL A 197 25.32 -8.08 5.61
CA VAL A 197 25.88 -7.36 6.76
C VAL A 197 26.22 -5.93 6.35
N GLY A 198 26.06 -4.99 7.26
CA GLY A 198 26.33 -3.58 6.97
C GLY A 198 26.77 -2.79 8.19
N ILE A 199 26.98 -1.51 7.99
CA ILE A 199 27.17 -0.54 9.09
C ILE A 199 25.84 -0.34 9.83
N ASP A 200 25.88 0.30 10.98
CA ASP A 200 24.71 0.51 11.86
C ASP A 200 24.06 -0.84 12.25
N ASP A 201 24.90 -1.83 12.58
CA ASP A 201 24.49 -3.18 13.00
C ASP A 201 23.52 -3.91 12.05
N TYR A 202 23.50 -3.51 10.77
CA TYR A 202 22.64 -4.17 9.77
C TYR A 202 23.03 -5.63 9.57
N ARG A 203 22.06 -6.52 9.75
CA ARG A 203 22.17 -7.96 9.51
C ARG A 203 20.87 -8.49 8.95
N GLU A 204 20.94 -9.21 7.86
CA GLU A 204 19.75 -9.83 7.27
C GLU A 204 20.10 -11.24 6.75
N VAL A 205 19.20 -12.17 6.95
CA VAL A 205 19.24 -13.49 6.32
C VAL A 205 17.87 -13.75 5.69
N THR A 206 17.87 -14.12 4.42
CA THR A 206 16.66 -14.56 3.72
C THR A 206 16.85 -15.94 3.10
N GLY A 207 15.77 -16.70 3.00
CA GLY A 207 15.73 -17.98 2.30
C GLY A 207 14.49 -18.06 1.42
N ASP A 208 14.66 -18.56 0.18
CA ASP A 208 13.59 -18.81 -0.78
C ASP A 208 13.78 -20.24 -1.33
N PHE A 209 12.90 -21.14 -0.97
CA PHE A 209 12.99 -22.56 -1.28
C PHE A 209 11.75 -23.02 -2.01
N ASN A 210 11.91 -23.47 -3.24
CA ASN A 210 10.84 -24.05 -4.05
C ASN A 210 11.09 -25.54 -4.25
N LYS A 211 10.09 -26.35 -3.92
CA LYS A 211 10.15 -27.80 -4.01
C LYS A 211 8.97 -28.35 -4.81
N GLU A 212 9.26 -29.06 -5.87
CA GLU A 212 8.31 -29.91 -6.57
C GLU A 212 7.98 -31.12 -5.70
N LEU A 213 6.68 -31.36 -5.48
CA LEU A 213 6.15 -32.47 -4.69
C LEU A 213 5.46 -33.53 -5.55
N GLY A 214 5.17 -33.21 -6.79
CA GLY A 214 4.52 -34.09 -7.78
C GLY A 214 4.29 -33.35 -9.10
N ASP A 215 3.79 -34.02 -10.11
CA ASP A 215 3.65 -33.51 -11.48
C ASP A 215 2.90 -32.17 -11.61
N THR A 216 2.04 -31.87 -10.66
CA THR A 216 1.23 -30.63 -10.62
C THR A 216 1.23 -29.98 -9.26
N THR A 217 2.11 -30.40 -8.34
CA THR A 217 2.10 -29.95 -6.95
C THR A 217 3.48 -29.44 -6.58
N ALA A 218 3.52 -28.22 -6.03
CA ALA A 218 4.75 -27.58 -5.56
C ALA A 218 4.54 -26.80 -4.27
N LEU A 219 5.61 -26.68 -3.51
CA LEU A 219 5.68 -25.92 -2.26
C LEU A 219 6.76 -24.84 -2.39
N ARG A 220 6.47 -23.61 -1.97
CA ARG A 220 7.47 -22.55 -1.80
C ARG A 220 7.48 -22.03 -0.38
N LEU A 221 8.68 -21.89 0.19
CA LEU A 221 8.91 -21.38 1.51
C LEU A 221 9.85 -20.19 1.43
N ASN A 222 9.42 -19.07 1.97
CA ASN A 222 10.24 -17.86 2.14
C ASN A 222 10.40 -17.56 3.61
N VAL A 223 11.62 -17.28 4.04
CA VAL A 223 11.94 -16.91 5.43
C VAL A 223 12.83 -15.68 5.46
N MET A 224 12.71 -14.88 6.50
CA MET A 224 13.53 -13.68 6.70
C MET A 224 13.75 -13.44 8.19
N LYS A 225 14.98 -13.01 8.52
CA LYS A 225 15.30 -12.33 9.77
C LYS A 225 16.16 -11.13 9.47
N ARG A 226 15.76 -9.94 9.98
CA ARG A 226 16.50 -8.69 9.82
C ARG A 226 16.61 -7.95 11.15
N ASP A 227 17.83 -7.55 11.46
CA ASP A 227 18.18 -6.64 12.54
C ASP A 227 18.91 -5.43 11.93
N GLU A 228 18.55 -4.21 12.36
CA GLU A 228 19.12 -2.97 11.85
C GLU A 228 19.09 -1.90 12.95
N GLY A 229 20.22 -1.27 13.21
CA GLY A 229 20.35 -0.09 14.05
C GLY A 229 20.22 1.21 13.25
N SER A 230 20.73 2.30 13.79
CA SER A 230 20.63 3.61 13.18
C SER A 230 21.87 4.46 13.39
N TRP A 231 22.10 5.40 12.48
CA TRP A 231 23.10 6.47 12.64
C TRP A 231 22.66 7.55 13.65
N ARG A 232 21.45 7.44 14.23
CA ARG A 232 20.89 8.37 15.21
C ARG A 232 20.88 7.75 16.59
N SER A 233 21.21 8.55 17.61
CA SER A 233 21.19 8.09 18.98
C SER A 233 20.67 9.17 19.95
N ASN A 234 20.11 8.71 21.08
CA ASN A 234 19.70 9.59 22.17
C ASN A 234 20.94 9.89 23.02
N PRO A 235 21.35 11.17 23.13
CA PRO A 235 22.55 11.55 23.88
C PRO A 235 22.44 11.33 25.38
N ALA A 236 21.26 11.04 25.93
CA ALA A 236 21.06 10.84 27.37
C ALA A 236 21.26 9.38 27.81
N ASP A 237 20.78 8.42 27.02
CA ASP A 237 20.79 6.99 27.38
C ASP A 237 21.41 6.08 26.31
N GLY A 238 21.80 6.65 25.16
CA GLY A 238 22.40 5.92 24.05
C GLY A 238 21.41 5.09 23.26
N ALA A 239 20.08 5.23 23.47
CA ALA A 239 19.06 4.54 22.70
C ALA A 239 19.13 4.92 21.22
N GLU A 240 18.84 3.97 20.34
CA GLU A 240 18.82 4.16 18.90
C GLU A 240 17.46 3.72 18.32
N PRO A 241 17.04 4.26 17.19
CA PRO A 241 16.04 3.59 16.39
C PRO A 241 16.54 2.21 15.96
N GLU A 242 15.75 1.18 16.20
CA GLU A 242 16.12 -0.20 15.91
C GLU A 242 14.99 -0.91 15.18
N ILE A 243 15.37 -1.88 14.35
CA ILE A 243 14.45 -2.76 13.62
C ILE A 243 14.82 -4.20 13.94
N HIS A 244 13.86 -5.00 14.43
CA HIS A 244 13.98 -6.43 14.63
C HIS A 244 12.77 -7.12 14.01
N ARG A 245 12.96 -7.82 12.90
CA ARG A 245 11.86 -8.39 12.13
C ARG A 245 12.11 -9.82 11.73
N GLU A 246 11.08 -10.65 11.82
CA GLU A 246 11.10 -12.06 11.44
C GLU A 246 9.85 -12.36 10.60
N GLY A 247 10.07 -12.98 9.44
CA GLY A 247 8.98 -13.28 8.49
C GLY A 247 9.04 -14.70 7.96
N LEU A 248 7.85 -15.25 7.71
CA LEU A 248 7.65 -16.54 7.05
C LEU A 248 6.51 -16.41 6.03
N GLY A 249 6.77 -16.86 4.80
CA GLY A 249 5.77 -17.05 3.76
C GLY A 249 5.79 -18.51 3.29
N LEU A 250 4.65 -19.17 3.34
CA LEU A 250 4.45 -20.54 2.86
C LEU A 250 3.38 -20.53 1.77
N SER A 251 3.66 -21.15 0.65
CA SER A 251 2.69 -21.35 -0.43
C SER A 251 2.72 -22.80 -0.90
N LEU A 252 1.56 -23.46 -0.93
CA LEU A 252 1.37 -24.81 -1.46
C LEU A 252 0.36 -24.72 -2.59
N VAL A 253 0.74 -25.21 -3.76
CA VAL A 253 -0.16 -25.27 -4.92
C VAL A 253 -0.31 -26.71 -5.38
N THR A 254 -1.51 -27.08 -5.83
CA THR A 254 -1.79 -28.33 -6.53
C THR A 254 -2.65 -28.04 -7.75
N GLY A 255 -2.48 -28.84 -8.81
CA GLY A 255 -3.12 -28.60 -10.10
C GLY A 255 -2.41 -27.57 -10.96
N LEU A 256 -1.13 -27.24 -10.69
CA LEU A 256 -0.32 -26.35 -11.53
C LEU A 256 -0.40 -26.74 -13.01
N TYR A 257 -0.64 -25.74 -13.86
CA TYR A 257 -0.78 -25.88 -15.32
C TYR A 257 -1.95 -26.75 -15.79
N THR A 258 -2.88 -27.08 -14.88
CA THR A 258 -4.14 -27.74 -15.23
C THR A 258 -5.30 -26.73 -15.26
N ASP A 259 -6.50 -27.19 -15.60
CA ASP A 259 -7.70 -26.36 -15.58
C ASP A 259 -8.25 -26.12 -14.14
N ASN A 260 -7.70 -26.80 -13.15
CA ASN A 260 -8.16 -26.77 -11.76
C ASN A 260 -6.98 -26.65 -10.81
N GLU A 261 -6.71 -25.44 -10.38
CA GLU A 261 -5.59 -25.09 -9.50
C GLU A 261 -6.10 -24.64 -8.14
N LEU A 262 -5.52 -25.20 -7.09
CA LEU A 262 -5.79 -24.81 -5.70
C LEU A 262 -4.50 -24.40 -5.03
N THR A 263 -4.46 -23.16 -4.48
CA THR A 263 -3.31 -22.62 -3.77
C THR A 263 -3.69 -22.29 -2.33
N PHE A 264 -2.89 -22.76 -1.38
CA PHE A 264 -2.92 -22.33 0.02
C PHE A 264 -1.70 -21.46 0.30
N ASN A 265 -1.93 -20.27 0.86
CA ASN A 265 -0.87 -19.36 1.30
C ASN A 265 -1.01 -19.09 2.78
N HIS A 266 0.14 -19.03 3.47
CA HIS A 266 0.24 -18.57 4.85
C HIS A 266 1.42 -17.61 4.99
N TYR A 267 1.18 -16.46 5.63
CA TYR A 267 2.16 -15.41 5.86
C TYR A 267 2.15 -15.00 7.30
N THR A 268 3.34 -14.88 7.91
CA THR A 268 3.49 -14.25 9.22
C THR A 268 4.65 -13.25 9.19
N LEU A 269 4.47 -12.16 9.91
CA LEU A 269 5.51 -11.15 10.14
C LEU A 269 5.44 -10.69 11.58
N LYS A 270 6.57 -10.71 12.27
CA LYS A 270 6.74 -10.14 13.61
C LYS A 270 7.70 -8.97 13.52
N THR A 271 7.32 -7.85 14.09
CA THR A 271 8.17 -6.67 14.22
C THR A 271 8.33 -6.28 15.67
N ARG A 272 9.55 -5.88 16.05
CA ARG A 272 9.93 -5.40 17.39
C ARG A 272 10.86 -4.23 17.18
N ASP A 273 10.28 -3.08 16.89
CA ASP A 273 11.03 -1.89 16.46
C ASP A 273 11.10 -0.86 17.58
N ASN A 274 12.19 -0.07 17.62
CA ASN A 274 12.25 1.19 18.36
C ASN A 274 12.04 2.33 17.35
N PRO A 275 10.83 2.96 17.31
CA PRO A 275 10.43 3.81 16.20
C PRO A 275 11.04 5.21 16.28
N ASP A 276 11.48 5.73 15.13
CA ASP A 276 11.95 7.10 14.99
C ASP A 276 10.81 8.07 14.65
N TYR A 277 10.60 9.08 15.50
CA TYR A 277 9.64 10.16 15.28
C TYR A 277 10.32 11.48 14.85
N GLY A 278 11.61 11.44 14.52
CA GLY A 278 12.34 12.53 13.88
C GLY A 278 12.68 13.71 14.78
N ILE A 279 12.67 14.91 14.20
CA ILE A 279 12.99 16.18 14.85
C ILE A 279 11.90 17.23 14.61
N SER A 280 11.74 18.17 15.55
CA SER A 280 10.76 19.25 15.47
C SER A 280 11.13 20.30 14.42
N PHE A 281 10.14 21.09 14.01
CA PHE A 281 10.37 22.30 13.22
C PHE A 281 10.65 23.50 14.13
N ASP A 282 11.61 24.32 13.75
CA ASP A 282 11.90 25.59 14.38
C ASP A 282 10.76 26.59 14.09
N PRO A 283 10.11 27.17 15.10
CA PRO A 283 8.99 28.07 14.91
C PRO A 283 9.33 29.35 14.12
N ALA A 284 10.57 29.83 14.23
CA ALA A 284 11.02 31.08 13.57
C ALA A 284 11.36 30.85 12.10
N THR A 285 12.11 29.79 11.79
CA THR A 285 12.59 29.51 10.42
C THR A 285 11.61 28.65 9.62
N LYS A 286 10.64 27.98 10.28
CA LYS A 286 9.72 27.03 9.65
C LYS A 286 10.43 25.86 8.95
N ARG A 287 11.64 25.54 9.38
CA ARG A 287 12.47 24.44 8.88
C ARG A 287 12.74 23.46 10.01
N PRO A 288 13.13 22.21 9.72
CA PRO A 288 13.61 21.31 10.75
C PRO A 288 14.70 21.99 11.57
N THR A 289 14.57 21.90 12.89
CA THR A 289 15.45 22.66 13.82
C THR A 289 16.93 22.30 13.59
N LYS A 290 17.80 23.28 13.81
CA LYS A 290 19.25 23.10 13.81
C LYS A 290 19.83 23.24 15.23
N ASN A 291 18.97 23.35 16.24
CA ASN A 291 19.39 23.45 17.65
C ASN A 291 20.01 22.12 18.13
N PHE A 292 19.79 21.05 17.38
CA PHE A 292 20.41 19.72 17.58
C PHE A 292 21.00 19.22 16.30
N ALA A 293 21.94 18.29 16.43
CA ALA A 293 22.46 17.54 15.32
C ALA A 293 21.34 16.64 14.73
N ALA A 294 21.39 16.35 13.44
CA ALA A 294 20.38 15.53 12.77
C ALA A 294 20.42 14.06 13.22
N ASP A 295 21.51 13.63 13.84
CA ASP A 295 21.71 12.31 14.45
C ASP A 295 21.06 12.18 15.85
N THR A 296 20.45 13.24 16.37
CA THR A 296 19.77 13.20 17.66
C THR A 296 18.47 12.41 17.59
N PHE A 297 18.35 11.35 18.38
CA PHE A 297 17.14 10.56 18.57
C PHE A 297 16.39 10.98 19.85
N TRP A 298 15.06 10.97 19.79
CA TRP A 298 14.19 11.40 20.88
C TRP A 298 13.54 10.24 21.64
N GLY A 299 13.55 9.05 21.08
CA GLY A 299 13.11 7.85 21.77
C GLY A 299 14.11 7.43 22.85
N THR A 300 13.72 6.47 23.65
CA THR A 300 14.51 5.89 24.75
C THR A 300 14.64 4.38 24.55
N ASN A 301 15.42 3.72 25.38
CA ASN A 301 15.51 2.24 25.39
C ASN A 301 14.18 1.53 25.74
N ASN A 302 13.16 2.28 26.10
CA ASN A 302 11.83 1.75 26.46
C ASN A 302 10.73 2.13 25.46
N THR A 303 11.04 2.94 24.44
CA THR A 303 10.12 3.16 23.32
C THR A 303 10.10 1.92 22.42
N PHE A 304 8.94 1.58 21.85
CA PHE A 304 8.77 0.41 21.00
C PHE A 304 7.58 0.54 20.05
N ASP A 305 7.58 -0.27 19.00
CA ASP A 305 6.48 -0.46 18.07
C ASP A 305 6.45 -1.93 17.64
N ASP A 306 5.67 -2.72 18.35
CA ASP A 306 5.58 -4.15 18.19
C ASP A 306 4.33 -4.53 17.40
N SER A 307 4.49 -5.39 16.39
CA SER A 307 3.34 -5.97 15.69
C SER A 307 3.53 -7.44 15.36
N ASP A 308 2.42 -8.17 15.41
CA ASP A 308 2.30 -9.55 14.96
C ASP A 308 1.20 -9.62 13.88
N THR A 309 1.58 -10.05 12.69
CA THR A 309 0.68 -10.18 11.54
C THR A 309 0.62 -11.63 11.10
N SER A 310 -0.59 -12.13 10.86
CA SER A 310 -0.81 -13.49 10.35
C SER A 310 -1.94 -13.49 9.32
N MET A 311 -1.69 -14.08 8.14
CA MET A 311 -2.67 -14.18 7.07
C MET A 311 -2.66 -15.59 6.49
N SER A 312 -3.85 -16.15 6.27
CA SER A 312 -4.02 -17.41 5.54
C SER A 312 -5.00 -17.20 4.40
N SER A 313 -4.66 -17.69 3.21
CA SER A 313 -5.51 -17.58 2.02
C SER A 313 -5.66 -18.92 1.33
N LEU A 314 -6.86 -19.19 0.84
CA LEU A 314 -7.16 -20.29 -0.06
C LEU A 314 -7.62 -19.70 -1.39
N VAL A 315 -6.94 -20.02 -2.47
CA VAL A 315 -7.23 -19.52 -3.82
C VAL A 315 -7.55 -20.71 -4.71
N HIS A 316 -8.74 -20.72 -5.25
CA HIS A 316 -9.17 -21.72 -6.25
C HIS A 316 -9.32 -21.02 -7.61
N GLN A 317 -8.62 -21.54 -8.61
CA GLN A 317 -8.66 -21.06 -9.98
C GLN A 317 -9.14 -22.19 -10.87
N TYR A 318 -10.26 -21.97 -11.55
CA TYR A 318 -10.88 -22.98 -12.40
C TYR A 318 -11.13 -22.44 -13.80
N LYS A 319 -10.51 -23.05 -14.81
CA LYS A 319 -10.73 -22.73 -16.21
C LYS A 319 -11.97 -23.46 -16.70
N LEU A 320 -13.03 -22.72 -16.92
CA LEU A 320 -14.27 -23.23 -17.54
C LEU A 320 -14.04 -23.59 -19.02
N SER A 321 -13.13 -22.89 -19.65
CA SER A 321 -12.68 -23.11 -21.03
C SER A 321 -11.36 -22.40 -21.26
N SER A 322 -10.76 -22.52 -22.44
CA SER A 322 -9.58 -21.71 -22.81
C SER A 322 -9.80 -20.19 -22.81
N GLN A 323 -11.06 -19.76 -22.72
CA GLN A 323 -11.44 -18.35 -22.76
C GLN A 323 -12.19 -17.86 -21.51
N ALA A 324 -12.45 -18.72 -20.54
CA ALA A 324 -13.21 -18.36 -19.33
C ALA A 324 -12.62 -19.02 -18.10
N GLU A 325 -12.45 -18.23 -17.04
CA GLU A 325 -11.86 -18.64 -15.76
C GLU A 325 -12.67 -18.06 -14.60
N ILE A 326 -12.85 -18.85 -13.55
CA ILE A 326 -13.33 -18.39 -12.25
C ILE A 326 -12.17 -18.47 -11.27
N ARG A 327 -11.92 -17.37 -10.55
CA ARG A 327 -10.94 -17.30 -9.48
C ARG A 327 -11.63 -16.90 -8.19
N THR A 328 -11.61 -17.78 -7.20
CA THR A 328 -12.22 -17.55 -5.88
C THR A 328 -11.14 -17.54 -4.82
N GLN A 329 -11.15 -16.53 -3.95
CA GLN A 329 -10.21 -16.37 -2.86
C GLN A 329 -10.97 -16.25 -1.53
N LEU A 330 -10.53 -16.99 -0.53
CA LEU A 330 -10.92 -16.83 0.87
C LEU A 330 -9.66 -16.46 1.66
N ARG A 331 -9.70 -15.35 2.40
CA ARG A 331 -8.60 -14.90 3.27
C ARG A 331 -9.10 -14.60 4.66
N HIS A 332 -8.38 -15.10 5.65
CA HIS A 332 -8.44 -14.65 7.03
C HIS A 332 -7.12 -13.98 7.39
N ALA A 333 -7.19 -12.79 8.01
CA ALA A 333 -6.03 -12.02 8.44
C ALA A 333 -6.24 -11.51 9.86
N SER A 334 -5.19 -11.59 10.67
CA SER A 334 -5.14 -11.09 12.05
C SER A 334 -3.92 -10.20 12.20
N TYR A 335 -4.12 -9.06 12.85
CA TYR A 335 -3.11 -8.04 13.06
C TYR A 335 -3.20 -7.56 14.51
N GLU A 336 -2.12 -7.73 15.25
CA GLU A 336 -1.98 -7.21 16.60
C GLU A 336 -0.84 -6.19 16.58
N ARG A 337 -1.06 -5.03 17.16
CA ARG A 337 -0.02 -4.00 17.28
C ARG A 337 -0.14 -3.27 18.58
N VAL A 338 0.99 -3.09 19.25
CA VAL A 338 1.12 -2.26 20.43
C VAL A 338 2.36 -1.39 20.29
N TYR A 339 2.22 -0.10 20.55
CA TYR A 339 3.36 0.80 20.49
C TYR A 339 3.32 1.86 21.57
N TRP A 340 4.51 2.26 21.95
CA TRP A 340 4.78 3.45 22.73
C TRP A 340 5.95 4.21 22.12
N ALA A 341 5.66 5.38 21.62
CA ALA A 341 6.62 6.19 20.91
C ALA A 341 6.67 7.60 21.50
N GLN A 342 7.84 8.20 21.44
CA GLN A 342 8.09 9.54 21.91
C GLN A 342 8.21 10.49 20.72
N ALA A 343 7.19 11.33 20.50
CA ALA A 343 7.28 12.41 19.53
C ALA A 343 8.23 13.51 20.03
N PRO A 344 9.03 14.14 19.15
CA PRO A 344 9.88 15.26 19.53
C PRO A 344 9.05 16.43 20.02
N ASN A 345 9.55 17.15 21.02
CA ASN A 345 8.89 18.34 21.53
C ASN A 345 8.87 19.45 20.47
N ARG A 346 7.80 20.26 20.49
CA ARG A 346 7.64 21.44 19.62
C ARG A 346 8.39 22.67 20.11
N THR A 347 9.05 22.61 21.28
CA THR A 347 9.82 23.71 21.85
C THR A 347 11.29 23.62 21.52
N ASP A 348 12.00 24.75 21.55
CA ASP A 348 13.42 24.87 21.18
C ASP A 348 14.39 24.19 22.17
N ALA A 349 13.90 23.68 23.28
CA ALA A 349 14.70 23.01 24.31
C ALA A 349 14.22 21.56 24.49
N PRO A 350 14.90 20.58 23.89
CA PRO A 350 14.61 19.17 24.13
C PRO A 350 15.07 18.81 25.54
N SER A 351 14.20 18.17 26.25
CA SER A 351 14.61 17.38 27.38
C SER A 351 14.73 15.94 26.90
N PHE A 352 15.96 15.46 26.84
CA PHE A 352 16.27 14.06 26.50
C PHE A 352 15.95 13.09 27.64
N ASP A 353 15.62 13.63 28.82
CA ASP A 353 15.13 12.83 29.94
C ASP A 353 13.71 12.31 29.70
N GLY A 354 13.15 12.53 28.47
CA GLY A 354 11.84 12.15 27.98
C GLY A 354 10.73 12.94 28.75
N SER A 355 10.99 14.01 29.61
CA SER A 355 9.99 14.84 30.33
C SER A 355 9.22 15.73 29.39
N THR A 356 9.67 15.85 28.17
CA THR A 356 9.08 16.71 27.15
C THR A 356 8.66 15.89 25.95
N GLY A 357 7.44 16.02 25.57
CA GLY A 357 6.79 15.27 24.50
C GLY A 357 5.59 14.49 25.05
N SER A 358 4.58 14.30 24.25
CA SER A 358 3.44 13.46 24.60
C SER A 358 3.71 12.04 24.13
N PRO A 359 3.86 11.06 25.03
CA PRO A 359 3.97 9.67 24.61
C PRO A 359 2.69 9.29 23.86
N LYS A 360 2.88 8.55 22.77
CA LYS A 360 1.79 7.99 21.97
C LYS A 360 1.74 6.49 22.24
N VAL A 361 0.66 6.07 22.89
CA VAL A 361 0.54 4.70 23.37
C VAL A 361 -0.79 4.13 22.93
N ARG A 362 -0.75 3.09 22.12
CA ARG A 362 -1.96 2.40 21.65
C ARG A 362 -1.72 0.92 21.48
N GLN A 363 -2.78 0.17 21.68
CA GLN A 363 -2.94 -1.18 21.24
C GLN A 363 -4.09 -1.23 20.23
N THR A 364 -3.88 -1.93 19.14
CA THR A 364 -4.90 -2.17 18.10
C THR A 364 -4.87 -3.64 17.73
N ASP A 365 -6.02 -4.27 17.77
CA ASP A 365 -6.24 -5.65 17.34
C ASP A 365 -7.24 -5.60 16.18
N THR A 366 -6.95 -6.25 15.06
CA THR A 366 -7.80 -6.23 13.86
C THR A 366 -7.88 -7.63 13.27
N GLU A 367 -9.08 -8.07 12.92
CA GLU A 367 -9.34 -9.31 12.21
C GLU A 367 -10.19 -9.05 10.97
N ASN A 368 -9.81 -9.67 9.85
CA ASN A 368 -10.53 -9.54 8.58
C ASN A 368 -10.81 -10.91 7.98
N LEU A 369 -12.02 -11.08 7.45
CA LEU A 369 -12.40 -12.22 6.63
C LEU A 369 -12.89 -11.72 5.28
N THR A 370 -12.23 -12.13 4.20
CA THR A 370 -12.60 -11.74 2.83
C THR A 370 -12.91 -12.96 1.99
N LEU A 371 -14.04 -12.92 1.29
CA LEU A 371 -14.37 -13.84 0.22
C LEU A 371 -14.56 -13.04 -1.07
N GLN A 372 -13.78 -13.35 -2.10
CA GLN A 372 -13.86 -12.71 -3.41
C GLN A 372 -13.94 -13.78 -4.50
N SER A 373 -14.81 -13.60 -5.48
CA SER A 373 -14.89 -14.49 -6.65
C SER A 373 -15.04 -13.66 -7.92
N ASP A 374 -14.11 -13.89 -8.86
CA ASP A 374 -14.01 -13.20 -10.14
C ASP A 374 -14.25 -14.20 -11.28
N LEU A 375 -15.14 -13.89 -12.19
CA LEU A 375 -15.32 -14.54 -13.48
C LEU A 375 -14.70 -13.67 -14.54
N THR A 376 -13.75 -14.19 -15.29
CA THR A 376 -13.19 -13.54 -16.49
C THR A 376 -13.52 -14.36 -17.72
N ALA A 377 -13.89 -13.70 -18.83
CA ALA A 377 -14.20 -14.41 -20.07
C ALA A 377 -13.86 -13.55 -21.30
N ARG A 378 -13.41 -14.20 -22.36
CA ARG A 378 -13.25 -13.61 -23.69
C ARG A 378 -14.26 -14.22 -24.62
N THR A 379 -14.98 -13.37 -25.35
CA THR A 379 -16.02 -13.83 -26.27
C THR A 379 -16.15 -12.88 -27.47
N SER A 380 -16.91 -13.29 -28.49
CA SER A 380 -17.28 -12.43 -29.61
C SER A 380 -18.80 -12.31 -29.66
N LEU A 381 -19.31 -11.10 -29.48
CA LEU A 381 -20.75 -10.79 -29.57
C LEU A 381 -20.95 -9.65 -30.56
N PHE A 382 -21.97 -9.75 -31.40
CA PHE A 382 -22.32 -8.73 -32.40
C PHE A 382 -21.15 -8.36 -33.35
N GLY A 383 -20.22 -9.29 -33.61
CA GLY A 383 -19.04 -9.04 -34.42
C GLY A 383 -17.89 -8.29 -33.73
N MET A 384 -18.03 -7.98 -32.46
CA MET A 384 -17.01 -7.33 -31.62
C MET A 384 -16.38 -8.33 -30.67
N LYS A 385 -15.12 -8.09 -30.26
CA LYS A 385 -14.46 -8.88 -29.22
C LYS A 385 -14.72 -8.25 -27.86
N HIS A 386 -15.03 -9.08 -26.88
CA HIS A 386 -15.34 -8.70 -25.51
C HIS A 386 -14.40 -9.39 -24.53
N GLU A 387 -13.83 -8.63 -23.59
CA GLU A 387 -13.12 -9.13 -22.43
C GLU A 387 -13.95 -8.78 -21.19
N LEU A 388 -14.63 -9.77 -20.64
CA LEU A 388 -15.58 -9.63 -19.55
C LEU A 388 -14.90 -9.92 -18.21
N LEU A 389 -15.21 -9.12 -17.21
CA LEU A 389 -14.95 -9.36 -15.80
C LEU A 389 -16.27 -9.19 -15.05
N ALA A 390 -16.64 -10.13 -14.19
CA ALA A 390 -17.73 -10.00 -13.24
C ALA A 390 -17.30 -10.58 -11.90
N GLY A 391 -17.68 -9.95 -10.79
CA GLY A 391 -17.25 -10.44 -9.49
C GLY A 391 -18.17 -10.05 -8.36
N ILE A 392 -17.95 -10.76 -7.24
CA ILE A 392 -18.58 -10.54 -5.96
C ILE A 392 -17.52 -10.53 -4.88
N GLU A 393 -17.66 -9.64 -3.91
CA GLU A 393 -16.79 -9.55 -2.75
C GLU A 393 -17.60 -9.40 -1.47
N TYR A 394 -17.24 -10.18 -0.46
CA TYR A 394 -17.70 -10.01 0.91
C TYR A 394 -16.49 -9.81 1.80
N LEU A 395 -16.51 -8.74 2.58
CA LEU A 395 -15.47 -8.38 3.54
C LEU A 395 -16.10 -8.13 4.90
N LYS A 396 -15.66 -8.88 5.91
CA LYS A 396 -15.95 -8.63 7.32
C LYS A 396 -14.70 -8.11 8.00
N GLU A 397 -14.88 -7.04 8.78
CA GLU A 397 -13.79 -6.35 9.48
C GLU A 397 -14.19 -6.16 10.94
N ASP A 398 -13.35 -6.65 11.84
CA ASP A 398 -13.47 -6.42 13.27
C ASP A 398 -12.20 -5.74 13.79
N SER A 399 -12.32 -4.64 14.51
CA SER A 399 -11.15 -3.94 15.07
C SER A 399 -11.44 -3.42 16.46
N SER A 400 -10.42 -3.46 17.32
CA SER A 400 -10.45 -2.83 18.63
C SER A 400 -9.23 -1.96 18.85
N ARG A 401 -9.42 -0.81 19.47
CA ARG A 401 -8.35 0.11 19.84
C ARG A 401 -8.47 0.51 21.29
N ARG A 402 -7.33 0.49 21.98
CA ARG A 402 -7.21 0.92 23.38
C ARG A 402 -6.12 1.97 23.51
N SER A 403 -6.39 3.03 24.25
CA SER A 403 -5.34 3.90 24.77
C SER A 403 -4.82 3.29 26.05
N LEU A 404 -3.52 3.15 26.16
CA LEU A 404 -2.84 2.60 27.33
C LEU A 404 -2.33 3.75 28.19
N GLN A 405 -2.39 3.62 29.50
CA GLN A 405 -1.90 4.61 30.45
C GLN A 405 -0.83 3.96 31.32
N ASP A 406 0.26 4.69 31.56
CA ASP A 406 1.28 4.27 32.51
C ASP A 406 0.69 4.16 33.91
N LEU A 407 0.92 3.03 34.58
CA LEU A 407 0.50 2.80 35.96
C LEU A 407 1.37 3.52 36.99
N ASP A 408 2.59 3.91 36.60
CA ASP A 408 3.51 4.63 37.48
C ASP A 408 4.15 5.84 36.77
N PRO A 409 3.39 6.92 36.55
CA PRO A 409 3.90 8.12 35.90
C PRO A 409 5.02 8.82 36.67
N GLY A 410 5.24 8.43 37.94
CA GLY A 410 6.32 8.94 38.78
C GLY A 410 7.65 8.20 38.60
N ALA A 411 7.66 7.00 38.02
CA ALA A 411 8.88 6.21 37.81
C ALA A 411 9.66 6.65 36.55
N GLY A 412 9.29 7.76 35.95
CA GLY A 412 9.96 8.32 34.78
C GLY A 412 9.86 7.39 33.57
N ARG A 413 8.83 7.55 32.74
CA ARG A 413 8.78 7.22 31.32
C ARG A 413 9.13 5.85 30.84
N PHE A 414 9.28 4.90 31.71
CA PHE A 414 9.68 3.56 31.33
C PHE A 414 8.46 2.68 31.29
N TYR A 415 7.86 2.66 30.14
CA TYR A 415 6.72 1.86 29.86
C TYR A 415 7.14 0.40 29.71
N ARG A 416 6.46 -0.50 30.39
CA ARG A 416 6.67 -1.94 30.25
C ARG A 416 5.37 -2.59 29.85
N PRO A 417 5.34 -3.37 28.76
CA PRO A 417 4.19 -4.20 28.42
C PRO A 417 3.74 -5.01 29.64
N GLY A 418 2.46 -4.92 29.99
CA GLY A 418 1.88 -5.59 31.16
C GLY A 418 1.62 -4.71 32.38
N ALA A 419 2.11 -3.47 32.41
CA ALA A 419 1.91 -2.51 33.51
C ALA A 419 0.91 -1.39 33.15
N PHE A 420 -0.05 -1.67 32.32
CA PHE A 420 -1.02 -0.67 31.85
C PHE A 420 -2.38 -0.76 32.51
N THR A 421 -3.00 0.39 32.81
CA THR A 421 -4.45 0.48 32.77
C THR A 421 -4.89 0.77 31.34
N SER A 422 -5.80 -0.03 30.83
CA SER A 422 -6.43 0.29 29.55
C SER A 422 -7.72 1.07 29.77
N ALA A 423 -7.93 2.14 29.02
CA ALA A 423 -9.25 2.68 28.81
C ALA A 423 -10.15 1.59 28.14
N PRO A 424 -11.48 1.67 28.28
CA PRO A 424 -12.37 0.79 27.52
C PRO A 424 -12.00 0.81 26.03
N ALA A 425 -12.00 -0.36 25.40
CA ALA A 425 -11.72 -0.43 23.96
C ALA A 425 -12.81 0.30 23.18
N ILE A 426 -12.41 1.03 22.16
CA ILE A 426 -13.29 1.46 21.08
C ILE A 426 -13.25 0.34 20.05
N THR A 427 -14.42 -0.22 19.71
CA THR A 427 -14.53 -1.28 18.71
C THR A 427 -15.19 -0.77 17.45
N TYR A 428 -14.80 -1.36 16.35
CA TYR A 428 -15.41 -1.23 15.04
C TYR A 428 -15.75 -2.61 14.50
N GLN A 429 -16.96 -2.77 13.94
CA GLN A 429 -17.37 -3.93 13.19
C GLN A 429 -18.00 -3.47 11.90
N GLY A 430 -17.56 -4.04 10.78
CA GLY A 430 -18.05 -3.67 9.46
C GLY A 430 -18.23 -4.87 8.55
N ASP A 431 -19.35 -4.90 7.83
CA ASP A 431 -19.66 -5.88 6.80
C ASP A 431 -19.82 -5.16 5.47
N THR A 432 -19.07 -5.57 4.47
CA THR A 432 -19.18 -5.04 3.10
C THR A 432 -19.58 -6.14 2.13
N LEU A 433 -20.61 -5.90 1.33
CA LEU A 433 -20.96 -6.73 0.18
C LEU A 433 -20.89 -5.90 -1.09
N ALA A 434 -20.19 -6.42 -2.11
CA ALA A 434 -20.01 -5.72 -3.36
C ALA A 434 -20.23 -6.62 -4.57
N PHE A 435 -20.75 -6.00 -5.64
CA PHE A 435 -20.89 -6.60 -6.96
C PHE A 435 -20.25 -5.69 -7.99
N TYR A 436 -19.52 -6.24 -8.94
CA TYR A 436 -18.88 -5.47 -10.00
C TYR A 436 -18.87 -6.21 -11.32
N ALA A 437 -18.85 -5.44 -12.40
CA ALA A 437 -18.69 -5.94 -13.75
C ALA A 437 -17.92 -4.93 -14.61
N GLN A 438 -17.13 -5.44 -15.54
CA GLN A 438 -16.42 -4.66 -16.55
C GLN A 438 -16.46 -5.39 -17.88
N ASP A 439 -16.62 -4.64 -18.96
CA ASP A 439 -16.45 -5.13 -20.32
C ASP A 439 -15.44 -4.25 -21.05
N THR A 440 -14.47 -4.88 -21.71
CA THR A 440 -13.55 -4.22 -22.63
C THR A 440 -13.84 -4.70 -24.03
N ILE A 441 -14.42 -3.81 -24.84
CA ILE A 441 -15.01 -4.09 -26.15
C ILE A 441 -14.07 -3.59 -27.24
N GLU A 442 -13.51 -4.48 -28.06
CA GLU A 442 -12.86 -4.09 -29.31
C GLU A 442 -13.95 -3.94 -30.40
N PHE A 443 -14.50 -2.70 -30.50
CA PHE A 443 -15.64 -2.38 -31.37
C PHE A 443 -15.20 -2.09 -32.81
N VAL A 444 -13.96 -1.73 -33.04
CA VAL A 444 -13.26 -1.58 -34.32
C VAL A 444 -11.83 -2.06 -34.11
N PRO A 445 -11.18 -2.67 -35.10
CA PRO A 445 -9.78 -3.11 -34.96
C PRO A 445 -8.88 -2.03 -34.35
N ASN A 446 -8.16 -2.40 -33.31
CA ASN A 446 -7.25 -1.52 -32.55
C ASN A 446 -7.92 -0.45 -31.66
N TRP A 447 -9.24 -0.37 -31.60
CA TRP A 447 -9.95 0.52 -30.71
C TRP A 447 -10.74 -0.27 -29.67
N LYS A 448 -10.45 -0.03 -28.40
CA LYS A 448 -11.11 -0.68 -27.28
C LYS A 448 -11.85 0.35 -26.42
N LEU A 449 -13.06 0.01 -26.01
CA LEU A 449 -13.86 0.76 -25.04
C LEU A 449 -13.97 -0.09 -23.78
N THR A 450 -13.49 0.40 -22.66
CA THR A 450 -13.66 -0.21 -21.34
C THR A 450 -14.79 0.48 -20.59
N LEU A 451 -15.73 -0.29 -20.07
CA LEU A 451 -16.85 0.14 -19.26
C LEU A 451 -16.94 -0.74 -18.03
N GLY A 452 -16.83 -0.18 -16.83
CA GLY A 452 -16.92 -0.91 -15.57
C GLY A 452 -17.77 -0.18 -14.54
N ALA A 453 -18.49 -0.94 -13.74
CA ALA A 453 -19.27 -0.45 -12.61
C ALA A 453 -19.16 -1.41 -11.43
N ARG A 454 -19.19 -0.85 -10.22
CA ARG A 454 -19.23 -1.56 -8.96
C ARG A 454 -20.24 -0.91 -8.02
N HIS A 455 -20.91 -1.71 -7.24
CA HIS A 455 -21.78 -1.27 -6.16
C HIS A 455 -21.34 -1.94 -4.86
N ASP A 456 -21.12 -1.13 -3.83
CA ASP A 456 -20.72 -1.54 -2.49
C ASP A 456 -21.81 -1.17 -1.50
N SER A 457 -22.19 -2.11 -0.63
CA SER A 457 -23.03 -1.91 0.53
C SER A 457 -22.20 -2.18 1.77
N LEU A 458 -22.04 -1.18 2.63
CA LEU A 458 -21.27 -1.25 3.87
C LEU A 458 -22.16 -0.90 5.05
N ASP A 459 -22.30 -1.83 5.98
CA ASP A 459 -22.89 -1.63 7.30
C ASP A 459 -21.76 -1.64 8.35
N ALA A 460 -21.69 -0.60 9.19
CA ALA A 460 -20.65 -0.53 10.21
C ALA A 460 -21.14 0.04 11.54
N GLU A 461 -20.61 -0.50 12.63
CA GLU A 461 -20.90 -0.11 14.00
C GLU A 461 -19.63 0.27 14.76
N TYR A 462 -19.74 1.31 15.59
CA TYR A 462 -18.73 1.70 16.56
C TYR A 462 -19.27 1.63 17.97
N SER A 463 -18.45 1.22 18.94
CA SER A 463 -18.85 1.15 20.36
C SER A 463 -18.77 2.47 21.10
N SER A 464 -18.27 3.55 20.48
CA SER A 464 -18.18 4.84 21.17
C SER A 464 -19.56 5.52 21.27
N LEU A 465 -19.85 6.14 22.41
CA LEU A 465 -21.16 6.72 22.75
C LEU A 465 -21.70 7.78 21.78
N ASN A 466 -20.86 8.31 20.92
CA ASN A 466 -21.20 9.35 19.94
C ASN A 466 -21.07 8.86 18.49
N SER A 467 -20.89 7.55 18.27
CA SER A 467 -20.66 7.00 16.94
C SER A 467 -21.95 6.35 16.43
N PRO A 468 -22.53 6.89 15.35
CA PRO A 468 -23.69 6.28 14.74
C PRO A 468 -23.32 4.95 14.05
N GLN A 469 -24.31 4.11 13.85
CA GLN A 469 -24.26 3.11 12.79
C GLN A 469 -24.03 3.86 11.46
N LEU A 470 -23.13 3.35 10.67
CA LEU A 470 -22.83 3.88 9.35
C LEU A 470 -23.33 2.89 8.31
N ASP A 471 -24.24 3.35 7.49
CA ASP A 471 -24.82 2.61 6.37
C ASP A 471 -24.47 3.38 5.09
N PHE A 472 -23.66 2.75 4.23
CA PHE A 472 -23.25 3.32 2.97
C PHE A 472 -23.64 2.40 1.82
N SER A 473 -24.27 2.98 0.82
CA SER A 473 -24.62 2.32 -0.43
C SER A 473 -24.05 3.18 -1.57
N GLU A 474 -22.89 2.75 -2.11
CA GLU A 474 -22.10 3.57 -3.02
C GLU A 474 -21.81 2.83 -4.32
N SER A 475 -21.81 3.58 -5.41
CA SER A 475 -21.45 3.05 -6.73
C SER A 475 -20.25 3.79 -7.28
N SER A 476 -19.36 3.05 -7.93
CA SER A 476 -18.21 3.59 -8.64
C SER A 476 -18.16 3.08 -10.08
N ILE A 477 -17.62 3.94 -10.94
CA ILE A 477 -17.53 3.66 -12.37
C ILE A 477 -16.09 3.82 -12.86
N ARG A 478 -15.77 3.09 -13.92
CA ARG A 478 -14.55 3.23 -14.68
C ARG A 478 -14.87 3.15 -16.16
N THR A 479 -14.33 4.07 -16.95
CA THR A 479 -14.43 4.02 -18.41
C THR A 479 -13.11 4.40 -19.04
N GLY A 480 -12.81 3.86 -20.20
CA GLY A 480 -11.58 4.15 -20.94
C GLY A 480 -11.77 3.90 -22.43
N LEU A 481 -11.25 4.80 -23.24
CA LEU A 481 -11.12 4.61 -24.68
C LEU A 481 -9.63 4.43 -24.99
N SER A 482 -9.28 3.30 -25.59
CA SER A 482 -7.93 2.92 -25.96
C SER A 482 -7.78 2.79 -27.47
N TRP A 483 -6.66 3.28 -27.98
CA TRP A 483 -6.24 3.11 -29.36
C TRP A 483 -4.85 2.47 -29.45
N HIS A 484 -4.76 1.31 -30.10
CA HIS A 484 -3.53 0.57 -30.33
C HIS A 484 -3.15 0.61 -31.81
N PRO A 485 -2.54 1.69 -32.34
CA PRO A 485 -2.17 1.77 -33.74
C PRO A 485 -1.22 0.65 -34.16
N THR A 486 -0.41 0.16 -33.23
CA THR A 486 0.44 -1.03 -33.34
C THR A 486 0.36 -1.85 -32.06
N ALA A 487 0.87 -3.06 -32.06
CA ALA A 487 0.97 -3.91 -30.85
C ALA A 487 1.89 -3.31 -29.77
N THR A 488 2.77 -2.38 -30.15
CA THR A 488 3.74 -1.75 -29.25
C THR A 488 3.38 -0.31 -28.85
N THR A 489 2.21 0.17 -29.25
CA THR A 489 1.77 1.55 -28.99
C THR A 489 0.35 1.57 -28.49
N HIS A 490 0.11 2.23 -27.36
CA HIS A 490 -1.20 2.36 -26.74
C HIS A 490 -1.42 3.81 -26.30
N TYR A 491 -2.45 4.46 -26.84
CA TYR A 491 -2.95 5.75 -26.40
C TYR A 491 -4.31 5.55 -25.74
N TYR A 492 -4.57 6.28 -24.66
CA TYR A 492 -5.85 6.16 -23.95
C TYR A 492 -6.31 7.47 -23.33
N ILE A 493 -7.61 7.59 -23.16
CA ILE A 493 -8.24 8.51 -22.22
C ILE A 493 -9.10 7.68 -21.29
N SER A 494 -9.01 7.94 -19.99
CA SER A 494 -9.80 7.24 -18.99
C SER A 494 -10.42 8.18 -17.97
N TYR A 495 -11.54 7.74 -17.42
CA TYR A 495 -12.22 8.34 -16.29
C TYR A 495 -12.48 7.25 -15.26
N SER A 496 -12.24 7.58 -14.00
CA SER A 496 -12.60 6.73 -12.87
C SER A 496 -12.98 7.55 -11.66
N ASP A 497 -13.88 7.04 -10.85
CA ASP A 497 -14.22 7.62 -9.57
C ASP A 497 -13.95 6.65 -8.43
N SER A 498 -13.97 7.18 -7.22
CA SER A 498 -13.87 6.40 -6.00
C SER A 498 -14.56 7.10 -4.84
N PHE A 499 -14.86 6.31 -3.82
CA PHE A 499 -15.39 6.78 -2.56
C PHE A 499 -14.60 6.19 -1.41
N SER A 500 -14.48 6.92 -0.31
CA SER A 500 -13.98 6.41 0.95
C SER A 500 -15.00 6.75 2.02
N PRO A 501 -15.68 5.76 2.60
CA PRO A 501 -16.59 6.01 3.69
C PRO A 501 -15.81 6.50 4.92
N THR A 502 -16.51 7.08 5.85
CA THR A 502 -15.94 7.60 7.09
C THR A 502 -15.39 6.51 7.99
N ALA A 503 -15.82 5.30 7.74
CA ALA A 503 -15.48 4.10 8.47
C ALA A 503 -14.23 3.43 7.90
N ASP A 504 -13.09 4.11 7.92
CA ASP A 504 -11.83 3.40 7.86
C ASP A 504 -11.51 2.91 9.27
N LEU A 505 -11.07 1.66 9.38
CA LEU A 505 -10.73 0.94 10.62
C LEU A 505 -9.87 1.73 11.62
N TYR A 506 -9.17 2.74 11.12
CA TYR A 506 -8.25 3.57 11.90
C TYR A 506 -8.89 4.82 12.42
N GLN A 507 -10.03 5.19 11.86
CA GLN A 507 -10.79 6.38 12.23
C GLN A 507 -11.89 5.99 13.20
N LEU A 508 -11.53 5.37 14.32
CA LEU A 508 -12.46 4.90 15.36
C LEU A 508 -13.20 6.03 16.10
N SER A 509 -13.30 7.20 15.49
CA SER A 509 -14.12 8.31 15.96
C SER A 509 -15.16 8.62 14.87
N GLY A 510 -16.32 8.01 14.96
CA GLY A 510 -17.38 8.19 14.00
C GLY A 510 -18.09 9.54 14.11
N GLY A 511 -18.57 10.01 12.97
CA GLY A 511 -19.51 11.12 12.82
C GLY A 511 -20.33 10.87 11.56
N SER A 512 -21.55 11.39 11.51
CA SER A 512 -22.37 11.33 10.31
C SER A 512 -21.84 12.36 9.28
N PHE A 513 -20.80 11.97 8.51
CA PHE A 513 -20.22 12.78 7.47
C PHE A 513 -20.45 12.13 6.10
N PRO A 514 -20.53 12.91 5.00
CA PRO A 514 -20.59 12.35 3.67
C PRO A 514 -19.30 11.55 3.39
N ALA A 515 -19.42 10.50 2.58
CA ALA A 515 -18.24 9.79 2.08
C ALA A 515 -17.33 10.76 1.30
N GLU A 516 -16.02 10.60 1.46
CA GLU A 516 -15.06 11.25 0.58
C GLU A 516 -15.29 10.75 -0.85
N ARG A 517 -15.27 11.64 -1.83
CA ARG A 517 -15.45 11.28 -3.23
C ARG A 517 -14.27 11.78 -4.05
N SER A 518 -13.85 10.97 -4.99
CA SER A 518 -12.76 11.32 -5.90
C SER A 518 -13.13 11.04 -7.34
N LYS A 519 -12.64 11.88 -8.25
CA LYS A 519 -12.80 11.73 -9.71
C LYS A 519 -11.46 11.96 -10.36
N VAL A 520 -11.05 11.04 -11.23
CA VAL A 520 -9.79 11.14 -11.96
C VAL A 520 -10.06 11.02 -13.45
N THR A 521 -9.55 11.98 -14.20
CA THR A 521 -9.47 11.93 -15.67
C THR A 521 -8.00 11.85 -16.06
N GLU A 522 -7.64 10.92 -16.94
CA GLU A 522 -6.26 10.69 -17.35
C GLU A 522 -6.18 10.52 -18.87
N LEU A 523 -5.20 11.21 -19.48
CA LEU A 523 -4.79 11.02 -20.86
C LEU A 523 -3.39 10.41 -20.85
N GLY A 524 -3.23 9.23 -21.43
CA GLY A 524 -1.97 8.52 -21.38
C GLY A 524 -1.50 7.96 -22.72
N ALA A 525 -0.22 7.66 -22.75
CA ALA A 525 0.46 7.04 -23.88
C ALA A 525 1.51 6.04 -23.36
N LYS A 526 1.59 4.87 -23.99
CA LYS A 526 2.55 3.82 -23.66
C LYS A 526 3.18 3.28 -24.93
N TRP A 527 4.48 3.14 -24.90
CA TRP A 527 5.29 2.63 -26.00
C TRP A 527 6.20 1.51 -25.52
N MET A 528 6.25 0.44 -26.31
CA MET A 528 7.22 -0.62 -26.16
C MET A 528 8.29 -0.41 -27.23
N LEU A 529 9.50 -0.09 -26.78
CA LEU A 529 10.67 0.19 -27.58
C LEU A 529 11.66 -0.98 -27.51
N MET A 530 12.72 -0.98 -28.31
CA MET A 530 13.77 -2.02 -28.29
C MET A 530 13.17 -3.44 -28.40
N GLU A 531 12.30 -3.65 -29.38
CA GLU A 531 11.63 -4.95 -29.62
C GLU A 531 10.78 -5.44 -28.45
N GLY A 532 10.33 -4.53 -27.58
CA GLY A 532 9.51 -4.83 -26.41
C GLY A 532 10.28 -4.85 -25.08
N ASP A 533 11.59 -4.71 -25.10
CA ASP A 533 12.43 -4.77 -23.90
C ASP A 533 12.37 -3.49 -23.04
N LEU A 534 12.00 -2.36 -23.62
CA LEU A 534 11.94 -1.07 -22.94
C LEU A 534 10.54 -0.47 -23.02
N ALA A 535 9.90 -0.28 -21.89
CA ALA A 535 8.61 0.42 -21.75
C ALA A 535 8.84 1.90 -21.48
N LEU A 536 8.20 2.79 -22.26
CA LEU A 536 8.08 4.21 -22.00
C LEU A 536 6.59 4.51 -21.78
N ARG A 537 6.27 5.24 -20.71
CA ARG A 537 4.89 5.60 -20.33
C ARG A 537 4.82 7.08 -20.00
N ALA A 538 3.74 7.72 -20.43
CA ALA A 538 3.42 9.12 -20.12
C ALA A 538 1.96 9.25 -19.75
N ALA A 539 1.66 10.08 -18.75
CA ALA A 539 0.27 10.38 -18.36
C ALA A 539 0.13 11.83 -17.94
N LEU A 540 -0.95 12.47 -18.41
CA LEU A 540 -1.47 13.73 -17.91
C LEU A 540 -2.76 13.42 -17.16
N TYR A 541 -2.89 13.93 -15.95
CA TYR A 541 -4.07 13.63 -15.14
C TYR A 541 -4.60 14.86 -14.41
N ARG A 542 -5.90 14.83 -14.15
CA ARG A 542 -6.60 15.67 -13.19
C ARG A 542 -7.33 14.81 -12.19
N ALA A 543 -7.06 15.03 -10.90
CA ALA A 543 -7.71 14.36 -9.80
C ALA A 543 -8.40 15.38 -8.89
N ASP A 544 -9.72 15.31 -8.78
CA ASP A 544 -10.52 16.08 -7.85
C ASP A 544 -10.92 15.21 -6.66
N LYS A 545 -10.86 15.76 -5.44
CA LYS A 545 -11.33 15.12 -4.21
C LYS A 545 -12.27 16.05 -3.46
N GLU A 546 -13.38 15.49 -2.98
CA GLU A 546 -14.40 16.19 -2.20
C GLU A 546 -14.52 15.58 -0.80
N TRP A 547 -14.82 16.40 0.20
CA TRP A 547 -15.07 16.03 1.60
C TRP A 547 -13.87 15.34 2.29
N GLU A 548 -12.66 15.77 1.94
CA GLU A 548 -11.43 15.20 2.54
C GLU A 548 -11.37 15.47 4.04
N ARG A 549 -11.06 14.41 4.77
CA ARG A 549 -10.96 14.44 6.23
C ARG A 549 -9.57 14.71 6.73
N ASN A 550 -9.54 15.04 8.01
CA ASN A 550 -8.30 15.03 8.74
C ASN A 550 -7.78 13.59 8.82
N THR A 551 -6.52 13.42 8.49
CA THR A 551 -5.80 12.14 8.56
C THR A 551 -5.21 11.88 9.94
N ASP A 552 -5.35 12.79 10.90
CA ASP A 552 -4.95 12.60 12.28
C ASP A 552 -6.00 11.77 13.02
N LEU A 553 -5.61 10.64 13.60
CA LEU A 553 -6.51 9.74 14.31
C LEU A 553 -7.14 10.35 15.57
N GLU A 554 -6.56 11.40 16.14
CA GLU A 554 -7.11 12.08 17.30
C GLU A 554 -8.19 13.12 16.94
N SER A 555 -8.25 13.52 15.67
CA SER A 555 -9.16 14.53 15.16
C SER A 555 -9.82 14.18 13.81
N THR A 556 -9.98 12.91 13.52
CA THR A 556 -10.54 12.40 12.24
C THR A 556 -11.99 12.75 11.99
N ALA A 557 -12.71 13.19 13.04
CA ALA A 557 -14.07 13.67 12.90
C ALA A 557 -14.19 15.04 12.18
N ALA A 558 -13.06 15.67 11.82
CA ALA A 558 -13.09 16.96 11.15
C ALA A 558 -12.93 16.81 9.63
N ILE A 559 -13.89 17.30 8.85
CA ILE A 559 -13.70 17.55 7.44
C ILE A 559 -12.81 18.77 7.28
N LEU A 560 -11.70 18.66 6.57
CA LEU A 560 -10.72 19.74 6.41
C LEU A 560 -10.90 20.50 5.10
N THR A 561 -11.09 19.76 4.02
CA THR A 561 -11.25 20.31 2.68
C THR A 561 -12.57 19.85 2.10
N LYS A 562 -13.38 20.81 1.61
CA LYS A 562 -14.59 20.49 0.88
C LYS A 562 -14.25 20.09 -0.56
N LYS A 563 -13.22 20.73 -1.13
CA LYS A 563 -12.73 20.36 -2.47
C LYS A 563 -11.27 20.68 -2.65
N ARG A 564 -10.52 19.75 -3.23
CA ARG A 564 -9.14 19.98 -3.69
C ARG A 564 -8.89 19.30 -5.03
N ARG A 565 -7.84 19.76 -5.73
CA ARG A 565 -7.44 19.27 -7.04
C ARG A 565 -5.94 19.01 -7.09
N THR A 566 -5.56 18.02 -7.88
CA THR A 566 -4.17 17.84 -8.31
C THR A 566 -4.17 17.62 -9.81
N ASP A 567 -3.48 18.49 -10.54
CA ASP A 567 -3.13 18.32 -11.95
C ASP A 567 -1.68 17.84 -12.04
N GLY A 568 -1.37 16.88 -12.90
CA GLY A 568 -0.01 16.38 -12.98
C GLY A 568 0.38 15.76 -14.31
N LEU A 569 1.70 15.70 -14.50
CA LEU A 569 2.40 14.99 -15.57
C LEU A 569 3.27 13.91 -14.95
N GLU A 570 3.18 12.70 -15.47
CA GLU A 570 4.02 11.56 -15.08
C GLU A 570 4.70 10.98 -16.31
N LEU A 571 5.98 10.63 -16.14
CA LEU A 571 6.76 9.89 -17.12
C LEU A 571 7.43 8.71 -16.43
N GLU A 572 7.50 7.57 -17.11
CA GLU A 572 8.17 6.37 -16.61
C GLU A 572 8.89 5.65 -17.73
N VAL A 573 10.09 5.15 -17.43
CA VAL A 573 10.89 4.32 -18.30
C VAL A 573 11.31 3.09 -17.52
N ALA A 574 11.07 1.89 -18.04
CA ALA A 574 11.44 0.63 -17.37
C ALA A 574 11.87 -0.43 -18.38
N GLY A 575 13.00 -1.08 -18.14
CA GLY A 575 13.49 -2.20 -18.93
C GLY A 575 14.88 -2.04 -19.50
N ARG A 576 15.16 -2.78 -20.56
CA ARG A 576 16.47 -2.90 -21.22
C ARG A 576 16.63 -1.90 -22.35
N VAL A 577 17.66 -1.07 -22.27
CA VAL A 577 18.10 -0.17 -23.36
C VAL A 577 19.01 -0.92 -24.33
N THR A 578 19.86 -1.80 -23.80
CA THR A 578 20.69 -2.76 -24.54
C THR A 578 20.73 -4.08 -23.76
N PRO A 579 21.20 -5.19 -24.32
CA PRO A 579 21.33 -6.45 -23.58
C PRO A 579 22.09 -6.35 -22.25
N ASN A 580 22.98 -5.36 -22.12
CA ASN A 580 23.80 -5.16 -20.93
C ASN A 580 23.37 -3.98 -20.07
N TRP A 581 22.39 -3.17 -20.48
CA TRP A 581 22.03 -1.93 -19.82
C TRP A 581 20.53 -1.90 -19.51
N GLU A 582 20.20 -1.91 -18.23
CA GLU A 582 18.83 -1.77 -17.74
C GLU A 582 18.60 -0.41 -17.05
N VAL A 583 17.38 0.09 -17.13
CA VAL A 583 16.97 1.34 -16.51
C VAL A 583 15.57 1.22 -15.93
N PHE A 584 15.38 1.85 -14.77
CA PHE A 584 14.09 2.15 -14.18
C PHE A 584 14.07 3.62 -13.76
N SER A 585 13.13 4.40 -14.26
CA SER A 585 13.05 5.83 -13.94
C SER A 585 11.62 6.29 -13.91
N GLY A 586 11.29 7.14 -12.95
CA GLY A 586 10.01 7.80 -12.82
C GLY A 586 10.18 9.30 -12.57
N PHE A 587 9.34 10.09 -13.20
CA PHE A 587 9.24 11.53 -13.03
C PHE A 587 7.80 11.92 -12.80
N SER A 588 7.52 12.81 -11.84
CA SER A 588 6.19 13.38 -11.63
C SER A 588 6.30 14.87 -11.31
N LEU A 589 5.51 15.64 -12.02
CA LEU A 589 5.27 17.06 -11.74
C LEU A 589 3.82 17.22 -11.34
N MET A 590 3.57 17.84 -10.18
CA MET A 590 2.25 18.00 -9.60
C MET A 590 1.96 19.47 -9.26
N ASP A 591 0.79 19.93 -9.66
CA ASP A 591 0.21 21.19 -9.21
C ASP A 591 -1.05 20.88 -8.42
N ALA A 592 -0.96 21.03 -7.10
CA ALA A 592 -2.02 20.67 -6.17
C ALA A 592 -2.50 21.88 -5.41
N GLU A 593 -3.83 22.07 -5.32
CA GLU A 593 -4.46 23.23 -4.74
C GLU A 593 -5.70 22.86 -3.94
N ILE A 594 -5.90 23.55 -2.81
CA ILE A 594 -7.13 23.51 -2.03
C ILE A 594 -8.10 24.52 -2.67
N LEU A 595 -9.21 24.03 -3.26
CA LEU A 595 -10.17 24.86 -3.97
C LEU A 595 -11.27 25.41 -3.06
N GLU A 596 -11.67 24.64 -2.05
CA GLU A 596 -12.73 25.01 -1.11
C GLU A 596 -12.46 24.39 0.26
N ILE A 597 -12.54 25.19 1.31
CA ILE A 597 -12.34 24.77 2.69
C ILE A 597 -13.67 24.35 3.32
N ALA A 598 -13.63 23.34 4.18
CA ALA A 598 -14.77 22.92 4.97
C ALA A 598 -14.98 23.86 6.20
N PRO A 599 -16.23 23.98 6.71
CA PRO A 599 -16.49 24.70 7.95
C PRO A 599 -15.64 24.16 9.11
N GLY A 600 -14.99 25.06 9.87
CA GLY A 600 -14.11 24.69 10.98
C GLY A 600 -12.63 24.61 10.64
N ALA A 601 -12.25 24.58 9.37
CA ALA A 601 -10.89 24.77 8.90
C ALA A 601 -10.60 26.25 8.59
N ASP A 602 -9.32 26.60 8.41
CA ASP A 602 -8.92 27.99 8.14
C ASP A 602 -9.16 28.38 6.68
N ALA A 603 -10.08 29.30 6.43
CA ALA A 603 -10.42 29.78 5.09
C ALA A 603 -9.22 30.37 4.31
N ARG A 604 -8.16 30.85 5.00
CA ARG A 604 -6.93 31.37 4.37
C ARG A 604 -6.11 30.26 3.67
N LEU A 605 -6.46 29.00 3.87
CA LEU A 605 -5.83 27.87 3.18
C LEU A 605 -6.37 27.63 1.76
N GLU A 606 -7.43 28.31 1.35
CA GLU A 606 -7.88 28.29 -0.05
C GLU A 606 -6.79 28.84 -0.96
N GLY A 607 -6.56 28.21 -2.09
CA GLY A 607 -5.49 28.52 -3.02
C GLY A 607 -4.10 27.99 -2.58
N GLN A 608 -3.98 27.37 -1.42
CA GLN A 608 -2.70 26.88 -0.93
C GLN A 608 -2.44 25.42 -1.35
N ARG A 609 -1.14 25.08 -1.44
CA ARG A 609 -0.69 23.73 -1.69
C ARG A 609 -1.03 22.82 -0.49
N PRO A 610 -1.64 21.64 -0.70
CA PRO A 610 -1.91 20.68 0.35
C PRO A 610 -0.64 20.18 1.06
N ARG A 611 -0.84 19.70 2.29
CA ARG A 611 0.23 19.15 3.14
C ARG A 611 0.91 17.96 2.47
N ASN A 612 2.20 17.80 2.75
CA ASN A 612 3.06 16.70 2.30
C ASN A 612 2.93 16.34 0.81
N THR A 613 2.69 17.36 -0.02
CA THR A 613 2.56 17.21 -1.48
C THR A 613 3.75 17.89 -2.16
N PRO A 614 4.77 17.15 -2.63
CA PRO A 614 5.87 17.71 -3.39
C PRO A 614 5.40 18.16 -4.78
N LYS A 615 5.98 19.24 -5.32
CA LYS A 615 5.70 19.66 -6.70
C LYS A 615 6.40 18.77 -7.73
N LEU A 616 7.56 18.24 -7.35
CA LEU A 616 8.38 17.41 -8.23
C LEU A 616 8.93 16.21 -7.46
N THR A 617 8.85 15.05 -8.09
CA THR A 617 9.56 13.84 -7.68
C THR A 617 10.25 13.22 -8.87
N PHE A 618 11.44 12.70 -8.64
CA PHE A 618 12.23 11.98 -9.64
C PHE A 618 12.95 10.82 -8.99
N ASN A 619 12.95 9.68 -9.66
CA ASN A 619 13.75 8.52 -9.30
C ASN A 619 14.38 7.93 -10.55
N LEU A 620 15.60 7.45 -10.42
CA LEU A 620 16.34 6.72 -11.44
C LEU A 620 17.14 5.62 -10.76
N TRP A 621 17.08 4.43 -11.31
CA TRP A 621 18.02 3.34 -11.06
C TRP A 621 18.47 2.78 -12.40
N SER A 622 19.76 2.55 -12.55
CA SER A 622 20.34 2.04 -13.79
C SER A 622 21.45 1.06 -13.48
N THR A 623 21.50 -0.05 -14.21
CA THR A 623 22.53 -1.07 -14.06
C THR A 623 23.16 -1.40 -15.41
N TYR A 624 24.45 -1.74 -15.37
CA TYR A 624 25.22 -2.11 -16.54
C TYR A 624 26.09 -3.34 -16.26
N ALA A 625 25.90 -4.39 -17.07
CA ALA A 625 26.70 -5.61 -17.03
C ALA A 625 28.02 -5.38 -17.79
N LEU A 626 29.13 -5.40 -17.06
CA LEU A 626 30.50 -5.18 -17.60
C LEU A 626 31.07 -6.42 -18.28
N GLY A 627 30.44 -7.57 -18.13
CA GLY A 627 30.95 -8.87 -18.55
C GLY A 627 31.77 -9.57 -17.47
N GLY A 628 32.05 -10.87 -17.67
CA GLY A 628 32.79 -11.67 -16.70
C GLY A 628 32.12 -11.84 -15.34
N GLY A 629 30.82 -11.59 -15.24
CA GLY A 629 30.04 -11.66 -14.01
C GLY A 629 29.93 -10.31 -13.25
N TRP A 630 30.62 -9.26 -13.69
CA TRP A 630 30.56 -7.96 -13.03
C TRP A 630 29.37 -7.13 -13.51
N LYS A 631 28.67 -6.51 -12.57
CA LYS A 631 27.58 -5.55 -12.79
C LYS A 631 27.78 -4.32 -11.89
N ILE A 632 27.60 -3.13 -12.45
CA ILE A 632 27.55 -1.88 -11.69
C ILE A 632 26.15 -1.31 -11.76
N GLY A 633 25.74 -0.62 -10.72
CA GLY A 633 24.46 0.05 -10.63
C GLY A 633 24.56 1.36 -9.87
N GLY A 634 23.60 2.23 -10.10
CA GLY A 634 23.48 3.47 -9.37
C GLY A 634 22.20 4.19 -9.69
N GLY A 635 21.81 5.08 -8.80
CA GLY A 635 20.57 5.81 -8.94
C GLY A 635 20.48 7.07 -8.10
N VAL A 636 19.36 7.75 -8.27
CA VAL A 636 19.01 8.95 -7.53
C VAL A 636 17.54 8.99 -7.21
N GLU A 637 17.21 9.38 -6.00
CA GLU A 637 15.87 9.79 -5.58
C GLU A 637 15.87 11.27 -5.25
N ALA A 638 15.00 12.06 -5.88
CA ALA A 638 14.86 13.48 -5.62
C ALA A 638 13.40 13.88 -5.40
N LYS A 639 13.19 14.74 -4.41
CA LYS A 639 11.87 15.33 -4.11
C LYS A 639 12.03 16.82 -3.84
N SER A 640 11.05 17.62 -4.31
CA SER A 640 10.96 19.03 -3.91
C SER A 640 10.51 19.18 -2.46
N ASP A 641 10.46 20.41 -1.97
CA ASP A 641 10.00 20.74 -0.62
C ASP A 641 8.55 20.28 -0.37
N ARG A 642 8.25 19.98 0.89
CA ARG A 642 6.92 19.53 1.35
C ARG A 642 6.47 20.34 2.55
N TYR A 643 5.18 20.69 2.57
CA TYR A 643 4.58 21.49 3.64
C TYR A 643 3.99 20.62 4.74
N ALA A 644 4.07 21.15 5.96
CA ALA A 644 3.40 20.59 7.11
C ALA A 644 2.76 21.73 7.91
N TYR A 645 1.46 21.66 8.16
CA TYR A 645 0.73 22.72 8.85
C TYR A 645 -0.57 22.21 9.48
N VAL A 646 -1.05 22.92 10.49
CA VAL A 646 -2.31 22.59 11.17
C VAL A 646 -3.46 23.23 10.38
N PRO A 647 -4.43 22.47 9.88
CA PRO A 647 -5.49 23.01 9.04
C PRO A 647 -6.67 23.61 9.81
N THR A 648 -6.80 23.35 11.13
CA THR A 648 -7.91 23.82 11.96
C THR A 648 -7.80 25.31 12.28
N ALA A 649 -8.93 26.03 12.26
CA ALA A 649 -8.98 27.47 12.51
C ALA A 649 -8.42 27.85 13.89
N ALA A 650 -8.59 27.02 14.91
CA ALA A 650 -8.12 27.28 16.27
C ALA A 650 -6.59 27.46 16.38
N ASN A 651 -5.83 26.81 15.52
CA ASN A 651 -4.35 26.83 15.53
C ASN A 651 -3.74 27.45 14.27
N ALA A 652 -4.55 28.06 13.44
CA ALA A 652 -4.18 28.51 12.11
C ALA A 652 -3.14 29.63 12.08
N ASN A 653 -3.06 30.46 13.11
CA ASN A 653 -2.10 31.56 13.15
C ASN A 653 -0.64 31.08 13.13
N SER A 654 -0.36 29.87 13.59
CA SER A 654 0.97 29.28 13.51
C SER A 654 1.46 29.04 12.08
N ASN A 655 0.55 29.01 11.11
CA ASN A 655 0.85 28.79 9.69
C ASN A 655 1.14 30.09 8.93
N PHE A 656 1.07 31.25 9.60
CA PHE A 656 1.22 32.56 8.95
C PHE A 656 2.26 33.40 9.70
N ILE A 657 3.10 34.11 8.96
CA ILE A 657 4.00 35.14 9.44
C ILE A 657 3.63 36.44 8.74
N ASP A 658 3.34 37.51 9.48
CA ASP A 658 2.90 38.79 8.95
C ASP A 658 1.75 38.67 7.91
N GLY A 659 0.80 37.79 8.20
CA GLY A 659 -0.34 37.53 7.32
C GLY A 659 -0.05 36.72 6.05
N LYS A 660 1.19 36.35 5.80
CA LYS A 660 1.58 35.51 4.65
C LYS A 660 1.65 34.05 5.07
N PHE A 661 1.14 33.16 4.21
CA PHE A 661 1.23 31.71 4.42
C PHE A 661 2.71 31.28 4.49
N SER A 662 3.09 30.75 5.65
CA SER A 662 4.45 30.33 5.98
C SER A 662 4.41 29.03 6.76
N PRO A 663 4.10 27.90 6.10
CA PRO A 663 4.00 26.60 6.74
C PRO A 663 5.38 26.05 7.12
N ASN A 664 5.42 25.16 8.10
CA ASN A 664 6.60 24.33 8.30
C ASN A 664 6.94 23.59 7.00
N THR A 665 8.22 23.54 6.68
CA THR A 665 8.66 23.06 5.38
C THR A 665 9.86 22.13 5.50
N ALA A 666 9.67 20.87 5.14
CA ALA A 666 10.79 19.95 4.91
C ALA A 666 11.46 20.30 3.58
N PRO A 667 12.78 20.57 3.57
CA PRO A 667 13.49 20.96 2.36
C PRO A 667 13.53 19.84 1.33
N GLY A 668 13.61 20.20 0.05
CA GLY A 668 13.83 19.26 -1.02
C GLY A 668 15.22 18.63 -0.94
N TYR A 669 15.36 17.44 -1.54
CA TYR A 669 16.59 16.67 -1.51
C TYR A 669 16.84 15.88 -2.81
N ALA A 670 18.06 15.43 -2.96
CA ALA A 670 18.47 14.37 -3.88
C ALA A 670 19.42 13.43 -3.12
N ARG A 671 19.08 12.14 -3.07
CA ARG A 671 19.87 11.05 -2.49
C ARG A 671 20.42 10.20 -3.63
N TRP A 672 21.69 9.86 -3.55
CA TRP A 672 22.38 9.05 -4.55
C TRP A 672 22.82 7.72 -3.93
N ASP A 673 22.58 6.63 -4.66
CA ASP A 673 22.93 5.27 -4.25
C ASP A 673 23.77 4.61 -5.36
N ALA A 674 24.61 3.62 -4.98
CA ALA A 674 25.41 2.84 -5.92
C ALA A 674 25.47 1.36 -5.52
N MET A 675 25.75 0.53 -6.51
CA MET A 675 25.92 -0.90 -6.38
C MET A 675 27.09 -1.40 -7.21
N LEU A 676 27.84 -2.35 -6.65
CA LEU A 676 28.78 -3.19 -7.38
C LEU A 676 28.42 -4.66 -7.09
N ALA A 677 28.20 -5.45 -8.12
CA ALA A 677 27.88 -6.87 -7.97
C ALA A 677 28.82 -7.74 -8.80
N TYR A 678 29.09 -8.95 -8.29
CA TYR A 678 29.75 -10.02 -9.01
C TYR A 678 28.86 -11.26 -8.94
N GLU A 679 28.38 -11.71 -10.11
CA GLU A 679 27.37 -12.75 -10.23
C GLU A 679 27.96 -13.98 -10.95
N GLN A 680 27.78 -15.15 -10.37
CA GLN A 680 28.09 -16.46 -10.93
C GLN A 680 26.83 -17.33 -10.96
N LYS A 681 26.87 -18.49 -11.61
CA LYS A 681 25.71 -19.37 -11.75
C LYS A 681 25.11 -19.78 -10.40
N SER A 682 25.95 -20.10 -9.41
CA SER A 682 25.53 -20.63 -8.11
C SER A 682 25.74 -19.67 -6.94
N TRP A 683 26.36 -18.52 -7.13
CA TRP A 683 26.54 -17.54 -6.08
C TRP A 683 26.70 -16.11 -6.62
N ALA A 684 26.41 -15.14 -5.79
CA ALA A 684 26.66 -13.74 -6.09
C ALA A 684 27.16 -13.00 -4.84
N ALA A 685 27.90 -11.92 -5.05
CA ALA A 685 28.25 -10.96 -4.03
C ALA A 685 27.85 -9.57 -4.49
N ARG A 686 27.26 -8.77 -3.61
CA ARG A 686 26.74 -7.43 -3.93
C ARG A 686 27.14 -6.46 -2.83
N LEU A 687 27.70 -5.32 -3.22
CA LEU A 687 28.01 -4.20 -2.34
C LEU A 687 27.11 -3.03 -2.72
N ASN A 688 26.26 -2.63 -1.78
CA ASN A 688 25.40 -1.46 -1.92
C ASN A 688 25.89 -0.31 -1.02
N VAL A 689 25.92 0.91 -1.57
CA VAL A 689 26.17 2.14 -0.83
C VAL A 689 24.97 3.05 -1.03
N LYS A 690 24.15 3.18 0.01
CA LYS A 690 23.00 4.09 0.03
C LYS A 690 23.43 5.45 0.55
N ASN A 691 22.86 6.54 0.01
CA ASN A 691 23.20 7.92 0.39
C ASN A 691 24.72 8.19 0.35
N ILE A 692 25.34 7.98 -0.80
CA ILE A 692 26.81 8.04 -1.00
C ILE A 692 27.43 9.31 -0.43
N PHE A 693 26.74 10.46 -0.58
CA PHE A 693 27.22 11.78 -0.17
C PHE A 693 26.91 12.11 1.30
N ASP A 694 26.36 11.16 2.05
CA ASP A 694 25.99 11.31 3.47
C ASP A 694 25.16 12.57 3.74
N ARG A 695 24.22 12.83 2.85
CA ARG A 695 23.39 14.03 2.91
C ARG A 695 22.29 13.86 3.96
N VAL A 696 22.18 14.82 4.87
CA VAL A 696 21.00 14.90 5.74
C VAL A 696 19.80 15.34 4.90
N TYR A 697 18.76 14.51 4.88
CA TYR A 697 17.50 14.79 4.21
C TYR A 697 16.33 14.30 5.08
N TYR A 698 15.13 14.78 4.79
CA TYR A 698 13.94 14.41 5.54
C TYR A 698 13.05 13.54 4.69
N ASP A 699 12.92 12.29 5.08
CA ASP A 699 12.22 11.26 4.32
C ASP A 699 10.70 11.39 4.47
N ALA A 700 10.23 11.47 5.69
CA ALA A 700 8.83 11.57 6.05
C ALA A 700 8.52 12.87 6.80
N VAL A 701 7.29 13.35 6.67
CA VAL A 701 6.83 14.59 7.29
C VAL A 701 5.54 14.31 8.05
N TYR A 702 5.47 14.73 9.32
CA TYR A 702 4.19 14.77 10.02
C TYR A 702 3.37 15.94 9.51
N ASP A 703 2.33 15.64 8.77
CA ASP A 703 1.57 16.60 7.99
C ASP A 703 0.88 17.70 8.82
N GLN A 704 0.60 17.42 10.10
CA GLN A 704 0.08 18.41 11.07
C GLN A 704 1.13 19.41 11.58
N GLY A 705 2.37 19.36 11.09
CA GLY A 705 3.39 20.36 11.34
C GLY A 705 4.26 20.13 12.57
N GLY A 706 4.18 18.99 13.25
CA GLY A 706 4.93 18.76 14.48
C GLY A 706 6.42 18.48 14.25
N PHE A 707 6.76 17.60 13.31
CA PHE A 707 8.11 17.08 13.12
C PHE A 707 8.33 16.50 11.71
N ALA A 708 9.59 16.24 11.38
CA ALA A 708 10.03 15.53 10.18
C ALA A 708 11.05 14.46 10.55
N ILE A 709 10.99 13.31 9.89
CA ILE A 709 11.91 12.19 10.14
C ILE A 709 13.09 12.31 9.18
N PRO A 710 14.34 12.40 9.67
CA PRO A 710 15.51 12.29 8.83
C PRO A 710 15.55 10.94 8.12
N GLY A 711 16.01 10.93 6.89
CA GLY A 711 16.22 9.70 6.14
C GLY A 711 17.47 8.95 6.59
N THR A 712 17.70 7.79 5.98
CA THR A 712 18.88 6.95 6.22
C THR A 712 20.16 7.75 5.97
N GLY A 713 21.11 7.70 6.91
CA GLY A 713 22.49 8.16 6.71
C GLY A 713 23.18 7.38 5.58
N ARG A 714 24.48 7.57 5.38
CA ARG A 714 25.21 6.72 4.44
C ARG A 714 25.26 5.31 4.99
N ALA A 715 24.65 4.35 4.28
CA ALA A 715 24.66 2.94 4.63
C ALA A 715 25.50 2.15 3.61
N ILE A 716 26.33 1.22 4.11
CA ILE A 716 27.15 0.32 3.30
C ILE A 716 26.75 -1.10 3.68
N ILE A 717 26.29 -1.88 2.71
CA ILE A 717 25.79 -3.24 2.91
C ILE A 717 26.47 -4.19 1.95
N LEU A 718 27.04 -5.25 2.46
CA LEU A 718 27.60 -6.38 1.70
C LEU A 718 26.65 -7.57 1.80
N THR A 719 26.23 -8.07 0.65
CA THR A 719 25.31 -9.21 0.51
C THR A 719 26.00 -10.35 -0.19
N GLY A 720 25.91 -11.54 0.35
CA GLY A 720 26.28 -12.81 -0.28
C GLY A 720 25.03 -13.63 -0.56
N GLU A 721 24.98 -14.26 -1.73
CA GLU A 721 23.87 -15.08 -2.19
C GLU A 721 24.38 -16.43 -2.67
N TYR A 722 23.65 -17.51 -2.34
CA TYR A 722 23.92 -18.85 -2.85
C TYR A 722 22.63 -19.44 -3.44
N LYS A 723 22.77 -19.98 -4.67
CA LYS A 723 21.69 -20.61 -5.47
C LYS A 723 21.97 -22.10 -5.68
N PHE A 724 20.98 -22.95 -5.52
CA PHE A 724 21.09 -24.41 -5.70
C PHE A 724 19.78 -25.04 -6.18
#